data_5b2851dc5e19eccb3e5d66501034ced0
#
_entry.id   5b2851dc5e19eccb3e5d66501034ced0
#
_cell.length_a   1.000
_cell.length_b   1.000
_cell.length_c   1.000
_cell.angle_alpha   90.00
_cell.angle_beta   90.00
_cell.angle_gamma   90.00
#
_symmetry.space_group_name_H-M   'P 1'
#
loop_
_entity.id
_entity.type
_entity.pdbx_description
1 polymer ?
#
loop_
_entity_poly.entity_id
_entity_poly.type
_entity_poly.pdbx_seq_one_letter_code
_entity_poly.pdbx_strand_id
1 'polypeptide(L)'
;MTDKTDKSRDKTENSPTRTDRRSFLKGAATGAAALAVNPAANAQSPSSYRATLAAPTYQQIERDTGMITPPAPDRTVLRPGSDLMVQALKDMGIEFVASNNGSSFEGIQESIANYGTPPNVNPEFITCLHEETSVDMANGYGKAEGKPMCAMLHGTIGIQHAAMAIYQAFYSGTPMLMIAGRDDGFIQAHTANDMAAMVRPFTKWDAQPKTLPECLDALHEAYRQAMTPPTGPTLVVIDMELQKEEARDMVVPAFQPPVIDGIDVMTARDIAQSLLDADNPRITVGQLRTPEGIEAAVQLAELVGASTSTSATQGPMSFPQRHPLCGPGADSNYDFVLGLEAESPNISLFRPSVQSLTASRDDMGVGFGGLRTNPPATGRGAPRQRPGTVIDIDAQASIGVITGEAMRLITDAHKRRIDERKQKHAAANHSAYIADLKEAIEEKKKGWNLSPVSTARIYAELWPLIMNEDWCLASPSNFSGGHHRQLWEHNKPYSYLGGQGAAGMGYGAGACGGAALAARGRDRIVVNVQTDGDMNYTPGVLWTAAHHKLPMLTVMHNNRAWHQELMFIQYLAGVRGRGTDRAHIGTTLRDPFIDYAKMAEAYGMAGEGPIEDPALLSAALKRGVESVKEGEPYMIDVVTQPR
;
A
#
# COMPACT_ATOMS: atom_id res chain seq x y z
N MET A 1 26.59 -56.14 56.17
CA MET A 1 26.92 -55.38 57.33
C MET A 1 26.13 -54.09 57.24
N THR A 2 24.98 -54.06 57.85
CA THR A 2 24.60 -53.48 59.11
C THR A 2 24.87 -51.98 59.18
N ASP A 3 23.98 -51.06 59.41
CA ASP A 3 22.84 -51.13 60.32
C ASP A 3 22.01 -49.83 60.19
N LYS A 4 20.76 -49.93 60.57
CA LYS A 4 19.69 -48.97 60.80
C LYS A 4 20.08 -47.75 61.63
N THR A 5 19.44 -46.59 61.45
CA THR A 5 18.52 -46.01 62.47
C THR A 5 17.76 -44.79 61.86
N ASP A 6 16.52 -44.93 61.80
CA ASP A 6 15.32 -44.19 62.13
C ASP A 6 15.49 -42.92 62.99
N LYS A 7 14.88 -41.78 62.51
CA LYS A 7 14.06 -40.87 63.35
C LYS A 7 13.27 -39.86 62.52
N SER A 8 11.97 -40.05 62.60
CA SER A 8 10.87 -39.18 62.33
C SER A 8 11.05 -37.70 62.69
N ARG A 9 10.55 -36.78 61.81
CA ARG A 9 9.71 -35.64 62.24
C ARG A 9 9.02 -34.95 61.05
N ASP A 10 7.73 -34.99 61.19
CA ASP A 10 6.71 -34.00 60.93
C ASP A 10 6.62 -33.36 59.53
N LYS A 11 5.54 -33.77 58.89
CA LYS A 11 4.87 -33.19 57.79
C LYS A 11 4.08 -31.96 58.24
N THR A 12 4.22 -30.84 57.50
CA THR A 12 3.11 -29.92 57.29
C THR A 12 2.91 -29.79 55.79
N GLU A 13 1.92 -30.52 55.28
CA GLU A 13 1.37 -30.37 53.94
C GLU A 13 0.62 -29.05 53.87
N ASN A 14 1.07 -28.12 52.98
CA ASN A 14 0.22 -27.07 52.40
C ASN A 14 -0.17 -27.50 51.00
N SER A 15 -1.28 -28.19 50.90
CA SER A 15 -1.98 -28.43 49.63
C SER A 15 -2.63 -27.12 49.13
N PRO A 16 -2.48 -26.74 47.85
CA PRO A 16 -3.31 -25.68 47.31
C PRO A 16 -4.75 -26.21 47.17
N THR A 17 -5.67 -25.55 47.84
CA THR A 17 -7.11 -25.78 47.74
C THR A 17 -7.56 -25.72 46.26
N ARG A 18 -8.00 -26.86 45.76
CA ARG A 18 -8.74 -26.93 44.47
C ARG A 18 -9.99 -26.11 44.61
N THR A 19 -10.05 -24.96 43.92
CA THR A 19 -11.26 -24.19 43.78
C THR A 19 -12.26 -25.01 42.95
N ASP A 20 -13.38 -25.34 43.55
CA ASP A 20 -14.46 -26.11 42.91
C ASP A 20 -15.02 -25.33 41.71
N ARG A 21 -15.20 -26.05 40.62
CA ARG A 21 -15.76 -25.54 39.37
C ARG A 21 -17.08 -24.80 39.53
N ARG A 22 -17.86 -25.14 40.57
CA ARG A 22 -19.12 -24.43 40.92
C ARG A 22 -18.88 -23.06 41.56
N SER A 23 -17.80 -22.90 42.32
CA SER A 23 -17.42 -21.62 42.93
C SER A 23 -16.88 -20.65 41.89
N PHE A 24 -16.15 -21.17 40.89
CA PHE A 24 -15.70 -20.40 39.74
C PHE A 24 -16.86 -19.90 38.85
N LEU A 25 -17.84 -20.77 38.59
CA LEU A 25 -19.03 -20.39 37.81
C LEU A 25 -19.97 -19.41 38.53
N LYS A 26 -20.03 -19.47 39.86
CA LYS A 26 -20.77 -18.48 40.66
C LYS A 26 -20.04 -17.12 40.70
N GLY A 27 -18.72 -17.10 40.71
CA GLY A 27 -17.92 -15.87 40.60
C GLY A 27 -18.02 -15.22 39.24
N ALA A 28 -18.06 -16.04 38.17
CA ALA A 28 -18.24 -15.55 36.81
C ALA A 28 -19.67 -15.00 36.54
N ALA A 29 -20.70 -15.60 37.18
CA ALA A 29 -22.08 -15.11 37.07
C ALA A 29 -22.32 -13.79 37.82
N THR A 30 -21.60 -13.57 38.94
CA THR A 30 -21.65 -12.27 39.66
C THR A 30 -20.81 -11.19 38.98
N GLY A 31 -19.73 -11.55 38.31
CA GLY A 31 -18.93 -10.63 37.49
C GLY A 31 -19.68 -10.16 36.23
N ALA A 32 -20.40 -11.08 35.57
CA ALA A 32 -21.22 -10.74 34.41
C ALA A 32 -22.43 -9.84 34.73
N ALA A 33 -22.97 -9.94 35.96
CA ALA A 33 -24.06 -9.06 36.40
C ALA A 33 -23.58 -7.64 36.78
N ALA A 34 -22.28 -7.47 37.09
CA ALA A 34 -21.69 -6.15 37.37
C ALA A 34 -21.24 -5.42 36.10
N LEU A 35 -21.12 -6.12 34.97
CA LEU A 35 -20.81 -5.53 33.66
C LEU A 35 -22.07 -5.16 32.85
N ALA A 36 -23.27 -5.44 33.37
CA ALA A 36 -24.54 -5.00 32.80
C ALA A 36 -24.92 -3.56 33.21
N VAL A 37 -23.92 -2.72 33.50
CA VAL A 37 -24.16 -1.28 33.77
C VAL A 37 -23.95 -0.51 32.47
N ASN A 38 -25.07 -0.22 31.83
CA ASN A 38 -25.31 0.91 30.95
C ASN A 38 -24.32 1.10 29.77
N PRO A 39 -24.57 0.51 28.60
CA PRO A 39 -23.76 0.80 27.41
C PRO A 39 -23.91 2.24 26.89
N ALA A 40 -24.79 3.05 27.50
CA ALA A 40 -25.00 4.45 27.13
C ALA A 40 -24.07 5.45 27.87
N ALA A 41 -23.26 5.00 28.85
CA ALA A 41 -22.47 5.91 29.67
C ALA A 41 -21.01 6.08 29.25
N ASN A 42 -20.49 5.27 28.31
CA ASN A 42 -19.10 5.35 27.85
C ASN A 42 -18.94 5.68 26.36
N ALA A 43 -20.00 6.07 25.66
CA ALA A 43 -19.85 6.78 24.42
C ALA A 43 -19.49 8.24 24.78
N GLN A 44 -18.20 8.49 25.04
CA GLN A 44 -17.70 9.86 25.07
C GLN A 44 -17.98 10.46 23.70
N SER A 45 -18.76 11.55 23.70
CA SER A 45 -19.12 12.27 22.49
C SER A 45 -17.87 12.66 21.72
N PRO A 46 -17.84 12.52 20.40
CA PRO A 46 -16.71 12.96 19.55
C PRO A 46 -16.27 14.41 19.80
N SER A 47 -17.15 15.25 20.39
CA SER A 47 -16.89 16.65 20.69
C SER A 47 -15.84 16.89 21.78
N SER A 48 -15.56 15.93 22.68
CA SER A 48 -14.50 16.11 23.70
C SER A 48 -13.10 15.88 23.15
N TYR A 49 -12.97 15.11 22.06
CA TYR A 49 -11.69 14.86 21.40
C TYR A 49 -11.23 16.04 20.54
N ARG A 50 -12.13 16.81 19.96
CA ARG A 50 -11.77 17.99 19.15
C ARG A 50 -10.97 19.03 19.92
N ALA A 51 -11.17 19.12 21.25
CA ALA A 51 -10.43 20.07 22.08
C ALA A 51 -8.98 19.65 22.34
N THR A 52 -8.65 18.36 22.22
CA THR A 52 -7.30 17.82 22.44
C THR A 52 -6.48 17.70 21.16
N LEU A 53 -7.11 17.81 19.99
CA LEU A 53 -6.46 17.73 18.68
C LEU A 53 -6.06 19.12 18.11
N ALA A 54 -6.32 20.20 18.81
CA ALA A 54 -5.81 21.51 18.43
C ALA A 54 -4.28 21.48 18.47
N ALA A 55 -3.64 21.82 17.35
CA ALA A 55 -2.19 21.98 17.32
C ALA A 55 -1.75 22.88 18.48
N PRO A 56 -0.66 22.54 19.20
CA PRO A 56 -0.19 23.38 20.29
C PRO A 56 0.12 24.77 19.76
N THR A 57 -0.29 25.77 20.53
CA THR A 57 0.05 27.15 20.19
C THR A 57 1.57 27.35 20.30
N TYR A 58 2.11 28.33 19.59
CA TYR A 58 3.54 28.68 19.69
C TYR A 58 3.97 28.89 21.16
N GLN A 59 3.15 29.53 21.98
CA GLN A 59 3.41 29.73 23.41
C GLN A 59 3.42 28.38 24.20
N GLN A 60 2.60 27.43 23.83
CA GLN A 60 2.64 26.08 24.44
C GLN A 60 3.92 25.34 24.05
N ILE A 61 4.30 25.40 22.79
CA ILE A 61 5.55 24.79 22.31
C ILE A 61 6.75 25.45 23.04
N GLU A 62 6.81 26.75 23.09
CA GLU A 62 7.88 27.51 23.76
C GLU A 62 7.98 27.13 25.26
N ARG A 63 6.84 27.06 25.96
CA ARG A 63 6.79 26.66 27.37
C ARG A 63 7.23 25.20 27.57
N ASP A 64 6.73 24.29 26.74
CA ASP A 64 6.89 22.84 26.93
C ASP A 64 8.26 22.34 26.44
N THR A 65 8.85 22.98 25.44
CA THR A 65 10.18 22.67 24.93
C THR A 65 11.31 23.43 25.62
N GLY A 66 10.99 24.48 26.35
CA GLY A 66 12.01 25.37 26.95
C GLY A 66 12.93 25.96 25.89
N MET A 67 12.37 26.27 24.70
CA MET A 67 13.18 26.75 23.58
C MET A 67 14.05 27.93 23.97
N ILE A 68 15.34 27.69 23.98
CA ILE A 68 16.35 28.71 24.08
C ILE A 68 16.71 29.07 22.63
N THR A 69 16.44 30.31 22.23
CA THR A 69 16.93 30.79 20.94
C THR A 69 18.46 30.70 20.94
N PRO A 70 19.06 29.92 20.03
CA PRO A 70 20.50 29.80 19.98
C PRO A 70 21.13 31.20 19.75
N PRO A 71 22.34 31.46 20.25
CA PRO A 71 23.03 32.71 19.97
C PRO A 71 23.21 32.90 18.47
N ALA A 72 23.15 34.12 17.98
CA ALA A 72 23.41 34.43 16.58
C ALA A 72 24.78 33.89 16.17
N PRO A 73 24.90 33.20 15.02
CA PRO A 73 26.16 32.64 14.56
C PRO A 73 27.14 33.75 14.20
N ASP A 74 28.43 33.50 14.39
CA ASP A 74 29.49 34.43 13.97
C ASP A 74 29.56 34.64 12.45
N ARG A 75 29.02 33.66 11.69
CA ARG A 75 28.95 33.68 10.24
C ARG A 75 27.55 33.31 9.79
N THR A 76 27.00 34.11 8.87
CA THR A 76 25.69 33.85 8.26
C THR A 76 25.87 33.49 6.79
N VAL A 77 25.29 32.37 6.37
CA VAL A 77 25.14 32.00 4.96
C VAL A 77 23.70 32.35 4.56
N LEU A 78 23.54 33.41 3.78
CA LEU A 78 22.22 33.93 3.40
C LEU A 78 21.53 33.10 2.32
N ARG A 79 22.27 32.29 1.58
CA ARG A 79 21.79 31.45 0.50
C ARG A 79 22.56 30.13 0.51
N PRO A 80 22.16 29.15 1.35
CA PRO A 80 22.79 27.84 1.42
C PRO A 80 22.43 26.98 0.20
N GLY A 81 23.23 25.96 -0.08
CA GLY A 81 22.98 24.99 -1.13
C GLY A 81 21.64 24.28 -0.99
N SER A 82 21.19 24.09 0.26
CA SER A 82 19.87 23.49 0.55
C SER A 82 18.68 24.29 -0.01
N ASP A 83 18.78 25.63 -0.13
CA ASP A 83 17.74 26.45 -0.79
C ASP A 83 17.60 26.05 -2.26
N LEU A 84 18.73 25.77 -2.95
CA LEU A 84 18.69 25.33 -4.35
C LEU A 84 18.15 23.90 -4.47
N MET A 85 18.48 23.03 -3.50
CA MET A 85 17.92 21.67 -3.45
C MET A 85 16.40 21.69 -3.29
N VAL A 86 15.87 22.54 -2.39
CA VAL A 86 14.44 22.74 -2.21
C VAL A 86 13.81 23.35 -3.46
N GLN A 87 14.49 24.32 -4.11
CA GLN A 87 14.00 24.86 -5.38
C GLN A 87 13.92 23.78 -6.46
N ALA A 88 14.91 22.89 -6.57
CA ALA A 88 14.87 21.76 -7.49
C ALA A 88 13.67 20.84 -7.22
N LEU A 89 13.36 20.52 -5.94
CA LEU A 89 12.17 19.74 -5.58
C LEU A 89 10.88 20.43 -6.02
N LYS A 90 10.78 21.75 -5.84
CA LYS A 90 9.64 22.57 -6.30
C LYS A 90 9.51 22.54 -7.82
N ASP A 91 10.60 22.72 -8.56
CA ASP A 91 10.61 22.77 -10.02
C ASP A 91 10.24 21.40 -10.63
N MET A 92 10.52 20.29 -9.92
CA MET A 92 10.06 18.96 -10.26
C MET A 92 8.59 18.67 -9.90
N GLY A 93 7.92 19.59 -9.20
CA GLY A 93 6.53 19.41 -8.75
C GLY A 93 6.38 18.44 -7.57
N ILE A 94 7.42 18.27 -6.75
CA ILE A 94 7.32 17.54 -5.48
C ILE A 94 6.48 18.37 -4.50
N GLU A 95 5.31 17.88 -4.14
CA GLU A 95 4.36 18.56 -3.26
C GLU A 95 4.64 18.30 -1.78
N PHE A 96 5.12 17.10 -1.46
CA PHE A 96 5.29 16.64 -0.09
C PHE A 96 6.64 15.95 0.11
N VAL A 97 7.18 16.15 1.31
CA VAL A 97 8.38 15.45 1.80
C VAL A 97 8.03 14.77 3.12
N ALA A 98 7.97 13.44 3.15
CA ALA A 98 7.77 12.70 4.39
C ALA A 98 9.11 12.35 5.03
N SER A 99 9.23 12.52 6.35
CA SER A 99 10.47 12.22 7.05
C SER A 99 10.28 11.95 8.54
N ASN A 100 11.05 11.01 9.06
CA ASN A 100 11.47 11.00 10.46
C ASN A 100 12.70 11.89 10.59
N ASN A 101 12.67 12.87 11.48
CA ASN A 101 13.67 13.92 11.57
C ASN A 101 15.08 13.38 11.87
N GLY A 102 16.09 14.01 11.27
CA GLY A 102 17.48 13.63 11.50
C GLY A 102 18.45 14.75 11.17
N SER A 103 19.55 14.87 11.93
CA SER A 103 20.55 15.92 11.77
C SER A 103 21.27 15.88 10.42
N SER A 104 21.35 14.72 9.76
CA SER A 104 22.11 14.59 8.50
C SER A 104 21.49 15.32 7.30
N PHE A 105 20.25 15.80 7.43
CA PHE A 105 19.58 16.61 6.41
C PHE A 105 18.97 17.90 7.01
N GLU A 106 19.52 18.39 8.10
CA GLU A 106 19.03 19.58 8.80
C GLU A 106 18.98 20.83 7.90
N GLY A 107 19.93 20.98 6.97
CA GLY A 107 19.94 22.09 6.02
C GLY A 107 18.75 22.05 5.06
N ILE A 108 18.44 20.89 4.48
CA ILE A 108 17.28 20.74 3.60
C ILE A 108 15.98 20.96 4.38
N GLN A 109 15.87 20.42 5.60
CA GLN A 109 14.68 20.60 6.43
C GLN A 109 14.48 22.07 6.81
N GLU A 110 15.55 22.78 7.17
CA GLU A 110 15.49 24.21 7.47
C GLU A 110 15.04 25.01 6.25
N SER A 111 15.57 24.71 5.07
CA SER A 111 15.16 25.37 3.83
C SER A 111 13.70 25.04 3.46
N ILE A 112 13.21 23.80 3.66
CA ILE A 112 11.78 23.47 3.47
C ILE A 112 10.92 24.35 4.38
N ALA A 113 11.32 24.51 5.65
CA ALA A 113 10.57 25.28 6.62
C ALA A 113 10.57 26.80 6.33
N ASN A 114 11.68 27.36 5.87
CA ASN A 114 11.89 28.81 5.83
C ASN A 114 12.10 29.39 4.43
N TYR A 115 12.54 28.60 3.44
CA TYR A 115 12.76 29.09 2.08
C TYR A 115 11.45 29.29 1.31
N GLY A 116 11.28 30.49 0.77
CA GLY A 116 10.09 30.84 0.01
C GLY A 116 8.95 31.39 0.87
N THR A 117 7.83 31.69 0.24
CA THR A 117 6.64 32.28 0.88
C THR A 117 5.38 31.69 0.29
N PRO A 118 4.47 31.15 1.10
CA PRO A 118 4.56 30.92 2.54
C PRO A 118 5.50 29.75 2.90
N PRO A 119 6.01 29.70 4.13
CA PRO A 119 6.89 28.61 4.59
C PRO A 119 6.13 27.28 4.70
N ASN A 120 6.86 26.17 4.58
CA ASN A 120 6.37 24.79 4.73
C ASN A 120 5.14 24.42 3.89
N VAL A 121 5.06 24.90 2.68
CA VAL A 121 3.96 24.53 1.75
C VAL A 121 4.47 24.14 0.37
N ASN A 122 5.78 24.19 0.14
CA ASN A 122 6.31 23.99 -1.20
C ASN A 122 7.77 23.49 -1.18
N PRO A 123 8.00 22.19 -1.01
CA PRO A 123 7.08 21.11 -0.60
C PRO A 123 6.66 21.21 0.87
N GLU A 124 5.52 20.63 1.22
CA GLU A 124 5.10 20.51 2.61
C GLU A 124 5.85 19.37 3.30
N PHE A 125 6.36 19.64 4.51
CA PHE A 125 7.03 18.63 5.32
C PHE A 125 6.03 17.84 6.15
N ILE A 126 6.00 16.52 5.95
CA ILE A 126 5.15 15.57 6.67
C ILE A 126 5.98 14.84 7.70
N THR A 127 5.74 15.12 8.98
CA THR A 127 6.45 14.49 10.08
C THR A 127 6.00 13.06 10.31
N CYS A 128 6.91 12.12 10.21
CA CYS A 128 6.71 10.70 10.52
C CYS A 128 7.52 10.31 11.76
N LEU A 129 7.06 9.31 12.51
CA LEU A 129 7.77 8.82 13.70
C LEU A 129 8.70 7.64 13.38
N HIS A 130 8.79 7.23 12.12
CA HIS A 130 9.67 6.16 11.64
C HIS A 130 9.92 6.30 10.15
N GLU A 131 11.11 5.96 9.69
CA GLU A 131 11.49 6.10 8.27
C GLU A 131 10.71 5.14 7.35
N GLU A 132 10.37 3.96 7.84
CA GLU A 132 9.49 3.03 7.12
C GLU A 132 8.14 3.69 6.81
N THR A 133 7.53 4.38 7.80
CA THR A 133 6.30 5.17 7.59
C THR A 133 6.47 6.23 6.49
N SER A 134 7.62 6.91 6.46
CA SER A 134 7.89 7.96 5.46
C SER A 134 7.91 7.41 4.04
N VAL A 135 8.55 6.24 3.86
CA VAL A 135 8.65 5.58 2.56
C VAL A 135 7.32 4.93 2.16
N ASP A 136 6.58 4.32 3.11
CA ASP A 136 5.26 3.77 2.83
C ASP A 136 4.24 4.85 2.46
N MET A 137 4.30 6.03 3.09
CA MET A 137 3.49 7.18 2.68
C MET A 137 3.81 7.60 1.25
N ALA A 138 5.11 7.70 0.92
CA ALA A 138 5.52 8.02 -0.45
C ALA A 138 5.08 6.93 -1.45
N ASN A 139 5.07 5.67 -1.04
CA ASN A 139 4.55 4.55 -1.85
C ASN A 139 3.03 4.68 -2.08
N GLY A 140 2.24 4.92 -1.02
CA GLY A 140 0.79 5.12 -1.14
C GLY A 140 0.41 6.33 -1.98
N TYR A 141 1.12 7.45 -1.80
CA TYR A 141 0.96 8.66 -2.60
C TYR A 141 1.28 8.41 -4.08
N GLY A 142 2.43 7.78 -4.37
CA GLY A 142 2.84 7.49 -5.74
C GLY A 142 1.87 6.58 -6.48
N LYS A 143 1.26 5.61 -5.78
CA LYS A 143 0.21 4.76 -6.35
C LYS A 143 -1.10 5.51 -6.60
N ALA A 144 -1.43 6.49 -5.77
CA ALA A 144 -2.66 7.27 -5.90
C ALA A 144 -2.58 8.35 -6.98
N GLU A 145 -1.41 8.99 -7.14
CA GLU A 145 -1.21 10.14 -8.03
C GLU A 145 -0.40 9.82 -9.30
N GLY A 146 0.29 8.67 -9.34
CA GLY A 146 1.15 8.31 -10.49
C GLY A 146 2.42 9.16 -10.61
N LYS A 147 2.75 9.97 -9.58
CA LYS A 147 3.93 10.84 -9.53
C LYS A 147 4.71 10.65 -8.21
N PRO A 148 6.02 10.97 -8.16
CA PRO A 148 6.81 10.76 -6.97
C PRO A 148 6.43 11.72 -5.84
N MET A 149 6.44 11.20 -4.62
CA MET A 149 6.61 11.94 -3.38
C MET A 149 8.05 11.77 -2.92
N CYS A 150 8.58 12.74 -2.18
CA CYS A 150 9.91 12.64 -1.60
C CYS A 150 9.84 12.02 -0.20
N ALA A 151 10.78 11.11 0.11
CA ALA A 151 11.03 10.63 1.47
C ALA A 151 12.47 10.98 1.88
N MET A 152 12.65 11.59 3.06
CA MET A 152 13.98 11.90 3.59
C MET A 152 14.35 10.94 4.72
N LEU A 153 15.58 10.41 4.67
CA LEU A 153 16.08 9.33 5.52
C LEU A 153 17.34 9.77 6.27
N HIS A 154 17.37 9.46 7.58
CA HIS A 154 18.49 9.85 8.42
C HIS A 154 19.70 8.91 8.27
N GLY A 155 20.66 9.31 7.46
CA GLY A 155 21.91 8.58 7.32
C GLY A 155 21.73 7.08 6.97
N THR A 156 22.71 6.29 7.30
CA THR A 156 22.66 4.82 7.13
C THR A 156 21.54 4.20 7.96
N ILE A 157 21.31 4.68 9.18
CA ILE A 157 20.33 4.11 10.10
C ILE A 157 18.90 4.29 9.59
N GLY A 158 18.57 5.46 9.02
CA GLY A 158 17.26 5.69 8.41
C GLY A 158 17.03 4.84 7.15
N ILE A 159 18.08 4.61 6.35
CA ILE A 159 17.99 3.67 5.21
C ILE A 159 17.74 2.26 5.71
N GLN A 160 18.37 1.83 6.83
CA GLN A 160 18.15 0.52 7.43
C GLN A 160 16.71 0.36 7.91
N HIS A 161 16.17 1.35 8.61
CA HIS A 161 14.78 1.34 9.09
C HIS A 161 13.78 1.31 7.93
N ALA A 162 14.07 2.00 6.82
CA ALA A 162 13.20 2.07 5.65
C ALA A 162 13.35 0.90 4.67
N ALA A 163 14.33 0.02 4.85
CA ALA A 163 14.72 -0.97 3.84
C ALA A 163 13.55 -1.85 3.37
N MET A 164 12.64 -2.25 4.26
CA MET A 164 11.47 -3.04 3.90
C MET A 164 10.49 -2.24 3.02
N ALA A 165 10.19 -1.00 3.38
CA ALA A 165 9.30 -0.13 2.61
C ALA A 165 9.90 0.23 1.23
N ILE A 166 11.22 0.42 1.14
CA ILE A 166 11.92 0.62 -0.14
C ILE A 166 11.75 -0.62 -1.03
N TYR A 167 11.90 -1.83 -0.46
CA TYR A 167 11.71 -3.07 -1.20
C TYR A 167 10.26 -3.23 -1.68
N GLN A 168 9.27 -2.84 -0.87
CA GLN A 168 7.86 -2.85 -1.25
C GLN A 168 7.57 -1.87 -2.39
N ALA A 169 8.13 -0.66 -2.34
CA ALA A 169 8.02 0.32 -3.42
C ALA A 169 8.67 -0.15 -4.73
N PHE A 170 9.85 -0.76 -4.64
CA PHE A 170 10.56 -1.35 -5.78
C PHE A 170 9.73 -2.48 -6.42
N TYR A 171 9.22 -3.40 -5.60
CA TYR A 171 8.42 -4.51 -6.08
C TYR A 171 7.09 -4.06 -6.71
N SER A 172 6.51 -2.98 -6.18
CA SER A 172 5.29 -2.37 -6.71
C SER A 172 5.54 -1.51 -7.95
N GLY A 173 6.79 -1.20 -8.28
CA GLY A 173 7.15 -0.28 -9.36
C GLY A 173 6.68 1.15 -9.09
N THR A 174 6.58 1.58 -7.83
CA THR A 174 6.08 2.90 -7.48
C THR A 174 7.17 3.95 -7.67
N PRO A 175 6.93 5.03 -8.44
CA PRO A 175 7.89 6.11 -8.58
C PRO A 175 8.07 6.85 -7.25
N MET A 176 9.31 7.02 -6.81
CA MET A 176 9.63 7.66 -5.54
C MET A 176 11.02 8.29 -5.60
N LEU A 177 11.15 9.47 -5.01
CA LEU A 177 12.44 10.12 -4.77
C LEU A 177 12.80 9.99 -3.29
N MET A 178 13.95 9.40 -3.00
CA MET A 178 14.49 9.35 -1.63
C MET A 178 15.75 10.20 -1.54
N ILE A 179 15.87 10.91 -0.43
CA ILE A 179 17.08 11.67 -0.06
C ILE A 179 17.59 11.11 1.26
N ALA A 180 18.84 10.69 1.31
CA ALA A 180 19.50 10.34 2.56
C ALA A 180 20.60 11.34 2.87
N GLY A 181 20.58 11.89 4.06
CA GLY A 181 21.65 12.79 4.50
C GLY A 181 22.91 12.02 4.88
N ARG A 182 24.09 12.57 4.55
CA ARG A 182 25.40 12.04 4.92
C ARG A 182 26.09 13.01 5.86
N ASP A 183 26.65 12.52 6.95
CA ASP A 183 27.42 13.30 7.91
C ASP A 183 28.80 12.65 8.09
N ASP A 184 29.80 13.20 7.44
CA ASP A 184 31.20 12.78 7.57
C ASP A 184 31.95 13.46 8.72
N GLY A 185 31.31 14.45 9.38
CA GLY A 185 31.92 15.30 10.40
C GLY A 185 31.64 14.87 11.83
N PHE A 186 30.49 15.26 12.35
CA PHE A 186 30.19 15.20 13.78
C PHE A 186 29.73 13.81 14.27
N ILE A 187 28.91 13.09 13.46
CA ILE A 187 28.37 11.79 13.83
C ILE A 187 28.70 10.74 12.75
N GLN A 188 29.99 10.43 12.63
CA GLN A 188 30.49 9.43 11.67
C GLN A 188 29.85 8.05 11.83
N ALA A 189 29.34 7.71 13.03
CA ALA A 189 28.63 6.45 13.27
C ALA A 189 27.35 6.29 12.44
N HIS A 190 26.76 7.38 11.96
CA HIS A 190 25.55 7.35 11.11
C HIS A 190 25.88 7.21 9.62
N THR A 191 27.15 7.17 9.24
CA THR A 191 27.59 7.21 7.86
C THR A 191 28.43 6.00 7.50
N ALA A 192 27.87 5.09 6.71
CA ALA A 192 28.63 4.02 6.07
C ALA A 192 29.36 4.54 4.83
N ASN A 193 30.45 3.89 4.43
CA ASN A 193 31.22 4.29 3.24
C ASN A 193 30.37 4.35 1.97
N ASP A 194 29.54 3.33 1.75
CA ASP A 194 28.56 3.26 0.66
C ASP A 194 27.17 3.06 1.28
N MET A 195 26.47 4.17 1.52
CA MET A 195 25.19 4.15 2.21
C MET A 195 24.09 3.47 1.38
N ALA A 196 24.14 3.59 0.05
CA ALA A 196 23.16 2.99 -0.85
C ALA A 196 23.35 1.48 -1.03
N ALA A 197 24.54 0.93 -0.73
CA ALA A 197 24.89 -0.46 -1.01
C ALA A 197 23.86 -1.47 -0.47
N MET A 198 23.30 -1.19 0.71
CA MET A 198 22.36 -2.09 1.35
C MET A 198 21.02 -2.20 0.61
N VAL A 199 20.56 -1.11 0.01
CA VAL A 199 19.26 -1.04 -0.69
C VAL A 199 19.39 -1.02 -2.20
N ARG A 200 20.61 -0.93 -2.75
CA ARG A 200 20.87 -0.89 -4.20
C ARG A 200 20.24 -2.06 -4.98
N PRO A 201 20.15 -3.29 -4.46
CA PRO A 201 19.48 -4.39 -5.18
C PRO A 201 17.97 -4.16 -5.41
N PHE A 202 17.36 -3.26 -4.67
CA PHE A 202 15.94 -2.91 -4.75
C PHE A 202 15.70 -1.39 -4.76
N THR A 203 16.64 -0.66 -5.34
CA THR A 203 16.54 0.74 -5.71
C THR A 203 16.85 0.85 -7.20
N LYS A 204 16.01 1.53 -7.96
CA LYS A 204 16.17 1.60 -9.41
C LYS A 204 17.44 2.34 -9.82
N TRP A 205 17.79 3.37 -9.07
CA TRP A 205 18.95 4.22 -9.32
C TRP A 205 19.40 4.89 -8.03
N ASP A 206 20.70 5.07 -7.86
CA ASP A 206 21.26 5.81 -6.73
C ASP A 206 22.44 6.68 -7.16
N ALA A 207 22.67 7.78 -6.43
CA ALA A 207 23.84 8.65 -6.58
C ALA A 207 24.30 9.24 -5.26
N GLN A 208 25.57 9.58 -5.21
CA GLN A 208 26.20 10.31 -4.11
C GLN A 208 27.06 11.45 -4.68
N PRO A 209 26.44 12.59 -5.04
CA PRO A 209 27.15 13.74 -5.59
C PRO A 209 28.20 14.31 -4.63
N LYS A 210 29.23 14.93 -5.17
CA LYS A 210 30.36 15.51 -4.41
C LYS A 210 30.43 17.01 -4.46
N THR A 211 29.68 17.64 -5.35
CA THR A 211 29.59 19.09 -5.50
C THR A 211 28.14 19.52 -5.58
N LEU A 212 27.87 20.77 -5.27
CA LEU A 212 26.51 21.33 -5.33
C LEU A 212 25.90 21.25 -6.75
N PRO A 213 26.61 21.56 -7.85
CA PRO A 213 26.08 21.33 -9.19
C PRO A 213 25.71 19.86 -9.46
N GLU A 214 26.60 18.92 -9.13
CA GLU A 214 26.31 17.48 -9.27
C GLU A 214 25.07 17.07 -8.45
N CYS A 215 24.85 17.71 -7.27
CA CYS A 215 23.69 17.42 -6.43
C CYS A 215 22.40 17.82 -7.11
N LEU A 216 22.34 19.00 -7.73
CA LEU A 216 21.16 19.48 -8.45
C LEU A 216 20.88 18.58 -9.67
N ASP A 217 21.91 18.23 -10.41
CA ASP A 217 21.78 17.29 -11.55
C ASP A 217 21.31 15.90 -11.09
N ALA A 218 21.82 15.39 -9.96
CA ALA A 218 21.45 14.11 -9.39
C ALA A 218 19.99 14.08 -8.92
N LEU A 219 19.48 15.16 -8.34
CA LEU A 219 18.05 15.28 -7.96
C LEU A 219 17.14 15.21 -9.20
N HIS A 220 17.48 15.94 -10.26
CA HIS A 220 16.74 15.91 -11.52
C HIS A 220 16.81 14.53 -12.17
N GLU A 221 17.99 13.90 -12.17
CA GLU A 221 18.17 12.56 -12.73
C GLU A 221 17.40 11.51 -11.92
N ALA A 222 17.41 11.59 -10.58
CA ALA A 222 16.66 10.71 -9.72
C ALA A 222 15.15 10.73 -10.06
N TYR A 223 14.58 11.93 -10.26
CA TYR A 223 13.19 12.06 -10.69
C TYR A 223 12.97 11.43 -12.06
N ARG A 224 13.82 11.72 -13.06
CA ARG A 224 13.72 11.11 -14.39
C ARG A 224 13.78 9.59 -14.32
N GLN A 225 14.72 9.05 -13.55
CA GLN A 225 14.86 7.60 -13.36
C GLN A 225 13.63 7.01 -12.63
N ALA A 226 13.08 7.68 -11.62
CA ALA A 226 11.90 7.21 -10.92
C ALA A 226 10.69 7.10 -11.86
N MET A 227 10.52 8.07 -12.76
CA MET A 227 9.36 8.18 -13.67
C MET A 227 9.52 7.45 -14.99
N THR A 228 10.74 7.12 -15.43
CA THR A 228 10.96 6.34 -16.66
C THR A 228 10.57 4.87 -16.42
N PRO A 229 9.72 4.25 -17.24
CA PRO A 229 9.37 2.83 -17.08
C PRO A 229 10.57 1.87 -17.30
N PRO A 230 10.65 0.79 -16.51
CA PRO A 230 9.83 0.47 -15.34
C PRO A 230 10.07 1.46 -14.20
N THR A 231 9.00 2.09 -13.73
CA THR A 231 9.07 3.07 -12.64
C THR A 231 9.54 2.43 -11.32
N GLY A 232 10.10 3.22 -10.41
CA GLY A 232 10.58 2.67 -9.14
C GLY A 232 11.27 3.70 -8.25
N PRO A 233 11.65 3.30 -7.01
CA PRO A 233 12.32 4.18 -6.07
C PRO A 233 13.75 4.52 -6.50
N THR A 234 14.14 5.77 -6.27
CA THR A 234 15.50 6.29 -6.48
C THR A 234 16.05 6.93 -5.22
N LEU A 235 17.36 6.93 -5.05
CA LEU A 235 18.03 7.43 -3.85
C LEU A 235 19.17 8.39 -4.20
N VAL A 236 19.16 9.58 -3.61
CA VAL A 236 20.28 10.53 -3.65
C VAL A 236 20.85 10.67 -2.23
N VAL A 237 22.12 10.35 -2.06
CA VAL A 237 22.84 10.53 -0.79
C VAL A 237 23.54 11.89 -0.81
N ILE A 238 23.10 12.81 0.03
CA ILE A 238 23.56 14.20 0.03
C ILE A 238 24.37 14.51 1.30
N ASP A 239 25.61 14.97 1.10
CA ASP A 239 26.46 15.40 2.21
C ASP A 239 25.93 16.67 2.89
N MET A 240 26.02 16.73 4.21
CA MET A 240 25.64 17.92 5.00
C MET A 240 26.40 19.17 4.59
N GLU A 241 27.67 19.05 4.22
CA GLU A 241 28.47 20.19 3.82
C GLU A 241 27.96 20.82 2.52
N LEU A 242 27.47 20.02 1.57
CA LEU A 242 26.81 20.53 0.35
C LEU A 242 25.51 21.29 0.68
N GLN A 243 24.78 20.87 1.70
CA GLN A 243 23.57 21.55 2.14
C GLN A 243 23.88 22.94 2.72
N LYS A 244 25.05 23.07 3.38
CA LYS A 244 25.51 24.30 4.05
C LYS A 244 26.41 25.17 3.17
N GLU A 245 26.88 24.68 2.04
CA GLU A 245 27.71 25.41 1.10
C GLU A 245 26.99 26.65 0.59
N GLU A 246 27.73 27.79 0.50
CA GLU A 246 27.19 29.01 -0.05
C GLU A 246 26.93 28.90 -1.55
N ALA A 247 25.69 29.01 -1.96
CA ALA A 247 25.27 28.85 -3.36
C ALA A 247 25.69 30.01 -4.28
N ARG A 248 26.06 31.17 -3.71
CA ARG A 248 26.47 32.37 -4.47
C ARG A 248 25.48 32.73 -5.57
N ASP A 249 25.95 32.85 -6.80
CA ASP A 249 25.15 33.20 -8.00
C ASP A 249 24.62 31.97 -8.74
N MET A 250 24.80 30.76 -8.17
CA MET A 250 24.32 29.55 -8.78
C MET A 250 22.80 29.56 -8.91
N VAL A 251 22.27 29.05 -10.03
CA VAL A 251 20.85 28.85 -10.29
C VAL A 251 20.57 27.38 -10.50
N VAL A 252 19.37 26.95 -10.11
CA VAL A 252 18.93 25.59 -10.39
C VAL A 252 18.77 25.43 -11.92
N PRO A 253 19.36 24.39 -12.54
CA PRO A 253 19.13 24.10 -13.94
C PRO A 253 17.62 23.88 -14.21
N ALA A 254 17.15 24.29 -15.39
CA ALA A 254 15.75 24.03 -15.75
C ALA A 254 15.46 22.53 -15.79
N PHE A 255 14.46 22.11 -15.02
CA PHE A 255 14.05 20.71 -14.99
C PHE A 255 13.41 20.29 -16.32
N GLN A 256 13.80 19.12 -16.83
CA GLN A 256 13.20 18.50 -17.99
C GLN A 256 12.62 17.13 -17.57
N PRO A 257 11.30 16.94 -17.64
CA PRO A 257 10.69 15.65 -17.34
C PRO A 257 11.16 14.58 -18.34
N PRO A 258 11.10 13.29 -17.97
CA PRO A 258 11.47 12.23 -18.91
C PRO A 258 10.51 12.20 -20.10
N VAL A 259 11.06 11.99 -21.29
CA VAL A 259 10.30 11.68 -22.50
C VAL A 259 10.15 10.17 -22.57
N ILE A 260 8.91 9.70 -22.64
CA ILE A 260 8.59 8.26 -22.73
C ILE A 260 8.10 8.00 -24.14
N ASP A 261 8.90 7.26 -24.90
CA ASP A 261 8.58 6.94 -26.28
C ASP A 261 7.50 5.86 -26.35
N GLY A 262 6.50 6.09 -27.21
CA GLY A 262 5.52 5.10 -27.63
C GLY A 262 5.95 4.36 -28.90
N ILE A 263 5.14 3.39 -29.30
CA ILE A 263 5.35 2.57 -30.49
C ILE A 263 5.30 3.41 -31.77
N ASP A 264 6.09 3.03 -32.77
CA ASP A 264 6.01 3.65 -34.10
C ASP A 264 4.68 3.34 -34.82
N VAL A 265 4.30 4.24 -35.75
CA VAL A 265 2.99 4.20 -36.43
C VAL A 265 2.80 2.92 -37.23
N MET A 266 3.85 2.36 -37.83
CA MET A 266 3.72 1.16 -38.68
C MET A 266 3.44 -0.07 -37.83
N THR A 267 4.19 -0.24 -36.75
CA THR A 267 3.97 -1.33 -35.79
C THR A 267 2.61 -1.18 -35.09
N ALA A 268 2.22 0.03 -34.71
CA ALA A 268 0.89 0.31 -34.15
C ALA A 268 -0.23 -0.07 -35.11
N ARG A 269 -0.06 0.22 -36.41
CA ARG A 269 -1.00 -0.16 -37.47
C ARG A 269 -1.14 -1.68 -37.58
N ASP A 270 -0.05 -2.43 -37.55
CA ASP A 270 -0.07 -3.90 -37.65
C ASP A 270 -0.79 -4.52 -36.44
N ILE A 271 -0.61 -3.96 -35.23
CA ILE A 271 -1.33 -4.37 -34.03
C ILE A 271 -2.83 -4.02 -34.17
N ALA A 272 -3.15 -2.81 -34.57
CA ALA A 272 -4.52 -2.36 -34.77
C ALA A 272 -5.27 -3.23 -35.80
N GLN A 273 -4.63 -3.51 -36.94
CA GLN A 273 -5.19 -4.40 -37.97
C GLN A 273 -5.44 -5.80 -37.41
N SER A 274 -4.47 -6.35 -36.64
CA SER A 274 -4.61 -7.67 -36.02
C SER A 274 -5.77 -7.74 -35.03
N LEU A 275 -5.99 -6.69 -34.21
CA LEU A 275 -7.13 -6.58 -33.31
C LEU A 275 -8.47 -6.49 -34.04
N LEU A 276 -8.53 -5.75 -35.15
CA LEU A 276 -9.74 -5.58 -35.96
C LEU A 276 -10.11 -6.86 -36.71
N ASP A 277 -9.11 -7.55 -37.27
CA ASP A 277 -9.31 -8.75 -38.09
C ASP A 277 -9.55 -10.01 -37.27
N ALA A 278 -9.07 -10.07 -36.03
CA ALA A 278 -9.28 -11.19 -35.12
C ALA A 278 -10.78 -11.50 -34.95
N ASP A 279 -11.15 -12.77 -34.82
CA ASP A 279 -12.52 -13.17 -34.51
C ASP A 279 -12.83 -13.04 -33.01
N ASN A 280 -11.83 -13.28 -32.16
CA ASN A 280 -11.96 -13.24 -30.70
C ASN A 280 -10.71 -12.57 -30.05
N PRO A 281 -10.50 -11.25 -30.24
CA PRO A 281 -9.36 -10.56 -29.67
C PRO A 281 -9.48 -10.40 -28.14
N ARG A 282 -8.32 -10.42 -27.47
CA ARG A 282 -8.21 -10.15 -26.03
C ARG A 282 -7.15 -9.10 -25.76
N ILE A 283 -7.40 -8.23 -24.79
CA ILE A 283 -6.42 -7.31 -24.23
C ILE A 283 -6.17 -7.69 -22.78
N THR A 284 -4.94 -8.07 -22.44
CA THR A 284 -4.53 -8.29 -21.06
C THR A 284 -3.85 -7.03 -20.55
N VAL A 285 -4.42 -6.41 -19.54
CA VAL A 285 -3.94 -5.15 -18.98
C VAL A 285 -3.20 -5.43 -17.68
N GLY A 286 -1.94 -5.02 -17.62
CA GLY A 286 -1.10 -5.08 -16.43
C GLY A 286 -1.21 -3.80 -15.59
N GLN A 287 -0.11 -3.37 -15.01
CA GLN A 287 -0.07 -2.22 -14.13
C GLN A 287 0.11 -0.93 -14.93
N LEU A 288 -0.97 -0.35 -15.45
CA LEU A 288 -0.95 1.00 -15.97
C LEU A 288 -0.76 2.01 -14.82
N ARG A 289 -0.01 3.06 -15.09
CA ARG A 289 0.55 3.95 -14.06
C ARG A 289 -0.32 5.17 -13.76
N THR A 290 -1.17 5.57 -14.70
CA THR A 290 -1.99 6.78 -14.57
C THR A 290 -3.46 6.52 -14.88
N PRO A 291 -4.38 7.34 -14.34
CA PRO A 291 -5.79 7.28 -14.69
C PRO A 291 -6.04 7.36 -16.20
N GLU A 292 -5.34 8.25 -16.88
CA GLU A 292 -5.47 8.46 -18.34
C GLU A 292 -5.04 7.22 -19.14
N GLY A 293 -4.00 6.51 -18.65
CA GLY A 293 -3.56 5.24 -19.25
C GLY A 293 -4.64 4.16 -19.14
N ILE A 294 -5.34 4.08 -18.01
CA ILE A 294 -6.45 3.15 -17.80
C ILE A 294 -7.63 3.52 -18.71
N GLU A 295 -7.98 4.79 -18.78
CA GLU A 295 -9.04 5.28 -19.68
C GLU A 295 -8.72 5.00 -21.14
N ALA A 296 -7.48 5.21 -21.56
CA ALA A 296 -7.03 4.88 -22.91
C ALA A 296 -7.14 3.38 -23.22
N ALA A 297 -6.82 2.50 -22.24
CA ALA A 297 -7.00 1.06 -22.41
C ALA A 297 -8.48 0.66 -22.54
N VAL A 298 -9.38 1.32 -21.79
CA VAL A 298 -10.82 1.14 -21.92
C VAL A 298 -11.29 1.55 -23.31
N GLN A 299 -10.87 2.73 -23.78
CA GLN A 299 -11.21 3.24 -25.12
C GLN A 299 -10.74 2.29 -26.22
N LEU A 300 -9.51 1.79 -26.13
CA LEU A 300 -8.99 0.82 -27.09
C LEU A 300 -9.83 -0.47 -27.10
N ALA A 301 -10.10 -1.04 -25.90
CA ALA A 301 -10.89 -2.26 -25.78
C ALA A 301 -12.30 -2.10 -26.37
N GLU A 302 -12.96 -0.96 -26.10
CA GLU A 302 -14.27 -0.64 -26.66
C GLU A 302 -14.23 -0.44 -28.17
N LEU A 303 -13.20 0.25 -28.67
CA LEU A 303 -13.04 0.54 -30.08
C LEU A 303 -12.93 -0.73 -30.93
N VAL A 304 -12.19 -1.73 -30.44
CA VAL A 304 -11.95 -2.98 -31.17
C VAL A 304 -12.88 -4.13 -30.74
N GLY A 305 -13.70 -3.95 -29.70
CA GLY A 305 -14.59 -4.96 -29.16
C GLY A 305 -13.84 -6.18 -28.55
N ALA A 306 -12.67 -5.95 -27.97
CA ALA A 306 -11.87 -7.00 -27.36
C ALA A 306 -12.35 -7.33 -25.94
N SER A 307 -12.37 -8.61 -25.55
CA SER A 307 -12.49 -8.95 -24.13
C SER A 307 -11.23 -8.54 -23.37
N THR A 308 -11.37 -8.20 -22.10
CA THR A 308 -10.23 -7.75 -21.29
C THR A 308 -10.04 -8.62 -20.06
N SER A 309 -8.79 -8.68 -19.58
CA SER A 309 -8.43 -9.24 -18.28
C SER A 309 -7.33 -8.41 -17.65
N THR A 310 -7.25 -8.45 -16.33
CA THR A 310 -6.13 -7.86 -15.58
C THR A 310 -5.14 -8.94 -15.19
N SER A 311 -3.85 -8.67 -15.37
CA SER A 311 -2.78 -9.55 -14.91
C SER A 311 -2.30 -9.20 -13.49
N ALA A 312 -2.55 -7.98 -13.03
CA ALA A 312 -2.14 -7.50 -11.72
C ALA A 312 -3.07 -8.02 -10.62
N THR A 313 -2.70 -9.11 -9.97
CA THR A 313 -3.48 -9.67 -8.85
C THR A 313 -3.29 -8.91 -7.55
N GLN A 314 -2.17 -8.22 -7.38
CA GLN A 314 -1.83 -7.46 -6.16
C GLN A 314 -1.50 -5.98 -6.45
N GLY A 315 -1.48 -5.57 -7.71
CA GLY A 315 -1.26 -4.18 -8.11
C GLY A 315 -2.53 -3.33 -8.02
N PRO A 316 -2.42 -2.03 -8.31
CA PRO A 316 -3.56 -1.12 -8.45
C PRO A 316 -4.57 -1.62 -9.48
N MET A 317 -5.80 -1.12 -9.38
CA MET A 317 -6.83 -1.40 -10.38
C MET A 317 -6.37 -0.86 -11.74
N SER A 318 -6.20 -1.75 -12.70
CA SER A 318 -5.66 -1.46 -14.04
C SER A 318 -6.70 -1.46 -15.15
N PHE A 319 -7.90 -1.94 -14.85
CA PHE A 319 -9.06 -1.90 -15.74
C PHE A 319 -10.34 -1.99 -14.90
N PRO A 320 -11.43 -1.24 -15.20
CA PRO A 320 -12.67 -1.28 -14.44
C PRO A 320 -13.23 -2.70 -14.32
N GLN A 321 -13.40 -3.16 -13.08
CA GLN A 321 -13.74 -4.56 -12.81
C GLN A 321 -15.12 -4.96 -13.32
N ARG A 322 -16.06 -4.01 -13.38
CA ARG A 322 -17.44 -4.24 -13.85
C ARG A 322 -17.68 -3.77 -15.28
N HIS A 323 -16.61 -3.42 -16.00
CA HIS A 323 -16.74 -3.08 -17.41
C HIS A 323 -17.27 -4.30 -18.18
N PRO A 324 -18.24 -4.12 -19.11
CA PRO A 324 -18.85 -5.24 -19.84
C PRO A 324 -17.85 -6.14 -20.59
N LEU A 325 -16.71 -5.59 -20.99
CA LEU A 325 -15.65 -6.35 -21.67
C LEU A 325 -14.65 -6.99 -20.69
N CYS A 326 -14.71 -6.69 -19.38
CA CYS A 326 -13.78 -7.24 -18.38
C CYS A 326 -14.30 -8.57 -17.84
N GLY A 327 -13.54 -9.64 -18.03
CA GLY A 327 -13.89 -10.96 -17.53
C GLY A 327 -13.37 -12.11 -18.40
N PRO A 328 -13.91 -13.33 -18.20
CA PRO A 328 -13.48 -14.50 -18.97
C PRO A 328 -13.79 -14.41 -20.47
N GLY A 329 -14.68 -13.49 -20.88
CA GLY A 329 -15.16 -13.42 -22.25
C GLY A 329 -16.18 -14.54 -22.59
N ALA A 330 -16.68 -14.51 -23.81
CA ALA A 330 -17.65 -15.51 -24.27
C ALA A 330 -17.00 -16.83 -24.70
N ASP A 331 -15.72 -16.79 -25.06
CA ASP A 331 -14.93 -17.93 -25.50
C ASP A 331 -13.50 -17.75 -25.01
N SER A 332 -12.88 -18.80 -24.49
CA SER A 332 -11.49 -18.81 -24.05
C SER A 332 -10.48 -19.04 -25.19
N ASN A 333 -10.94 -19.31 -26.39
CA ASN A 333 -10.11 -19.53 -27.59
C ASN A 333 -9.82 -18.18 -28.26
N TYR A 334 -8.92 -17.40 -27.67
CA TYR A 334 -8.49 -16.11 -28.26
C TYR A 334 -7.56 -16.38 -29.43
N ASP A 335 -7.83 -15.73 -30.57
CA ASP A 335 -6.99 -15.82 -31.77
C ASP A 335 -5.93 -14.72 -31.85
N PHE A 336 -6.10 -13.62 -31.10
CA PHE A 336 -5.10 -12.59 -30.91
C PHE A 336 -5.16 -12.03 -29.49
N VAL A 337 -4.01 -11.94 -28.81
CA VAL A 337 -3.91 -11.37 -27.47
C VAL A 337 -2.87 -10.25 -27.48
N LEU A 338 -3.31 -9.06 -27.13
CA LEU A 338 -2.45 -7.90 -26.85
C LEU A 338 -2.23 -7.79 -25.35
N GLY A 339 -0.98 -7.85 -24.91
CA GLY A 339 -0.59 -7.54 -23.52
C GLY A 339 -0.09 -6.11 -23.42
N LEU A 340 -0.72 -5.34 -22.54
CA LEU A 340 -0.32 -3.99 -22.17
C LEU A 340 0.20 -4.02 -20.75
N GLU A 341 1.51 -3.94 -20.55
CA GLU A 341 2.18 -4.10 -19.24
C GLU A 341 1.83 -5.42 -18.51
N ALA A 342 1.51 -6.46 -19.26
CA ALA A 342 1.01 -7.70 -18.68
C ALA A 342 2.07 -8.46 -17.87
N GLU A 343 3.34 -8.40 -18.27
CA GLU A 343 4.48 -9.06 -17.63
C GLU A 343 5.63 -8.09 -17.30
N SER A 344 5.69 -6.98 -18.03
CA SER A 344 6.68 -5.91 -17.93
C SER A 344 6.04 -4.62 -18.48
N PRO A 345 6.67 -3.43 -18.38
CA PRO A 345 6.11 -2.21 -18.97
C PRO A 345 5.96 -2.22 -20.49
N ASN A 346 6.21 -3.32 -21.14
CA ASN A 346 6.26 -3.51 -22.58
C ASN A 346 4.94 -4.00 -23.18
N ILE A 347 4.87 -4.00 -24.51
CA ILE A 347 3.80 -4.63 -25.28
C ILE A 347 4.15 -6.08 -25.54
N SER A 348 3.22 -6.99 -25.30
CA SER A 348 3.33 -8.38 -25.69
C SER A 348 2.23 -8.79 -26.67
N LEU A 349 2.60 -9.56 -27.70
CA LEU A 349 1.68 -10.08 -28.71
C LEU A 349 1.71 -11.60 -28.66
N PHE A 350 0.56 -12.21 -28.59
CA PHE A 350 0.43 -13.66 -28.58
C PHE A 350 -0.69 -14.13 -29.51
N ARG A 351 -0.38 -15.14 -30.35
CA ARG A 351 -1.35 -15.86 -31.15
C ARG A 351 -1.35 -17.32 -30.70
N PRO A 352 -2.36 -17.76 -29.94
CA PRO A 352 -2.44 -19.16 -29.49
C PRO A 352 -2.53 -20.08 -30.71
N SER A 353 -1.61 -21.03 -30.85
CA SER A 353 -1.80 -22.14 -31.77
C SER A 353 -2.80 -23.12 -31.14
N VAL A 354 -3.66 -23.74 -31.95
CA VAL A 354 -4.72 -24.68 -31.54
C VAL A 354 -4.19 -25.85 -30.67
N GLN A 355 -2.89 -26.09 -30.66
CA GLN A 355 -2.25 -27.16 -29.88
C GLN A 355 -1.87 -26.79 -28.44
N SER A 356 -1.98 -25.55 -28.01
CA SER A 356 -1.55 -25.12 -26.67
C SER A 356 -2.69 -25.06 -25.63
N LEU A 357 -3.93 -25.41 -25.99
CA LEU A 357 -5.13 -25.26 -25.15
C LEU A 357 -5.40 -26.43 -24.19
N THR A 358 -4.55 -27.44 -24.13
CA THR A 358 -4.68 -28.57 -23.18
C THR A 358 -3.83 -28.40 -21.92
N ALA A 359 -3.59 -27.21 -21.43
CA ALA A 359 -3.10 -27.03 -20.06
C ALA A 359 -4.27 -27.31 -19.10
N SER A 360 -4.25 -28.47 -18.51
CA SER A 360 -5.28 -28.97 -17.59
C SER A 360 -5.45 -28.03 -16.39
N ARG A 361 -6.67 -27.97 -15.89
CA ARG A 361 -7.08 -27.29 -14.64
C ARG A 361 -6.34 -27.79 -13.38
N ASP A 362 -5.55 -28.84 -13.51
CA ASP A 362 -4.85 -29.51 -12.41
C ASP A 362 -3.51 -28.83 -12.01
N ASP A 363 -3.04 -27.84 -12.77
CA ASP A 363 -1.84 -27.05 -12.44
C ASP A 363 -2.13 -25.80 -11.59
N MET A 364 -3.36 -25.64 -11.10
CA MET A 364 -3.65 -24.64 -10.07
C MET A 364 -3.31 -25.17 -8.68
N GLY A 365 -2.06 -25.56 -8.50
CA GLY A 365 -1.49 -25.63 -7.17
C GLY A 365 -1.68 -24.28 -6.48
N VAL A 366 -2.08 -24.31 -5.21
CA VAL A 366 -2.15 -23.13 -4.33
C VAL A 366 -0.78 -22.45 -4.32
N GLY A 367 -0.51 -21.70 -5.38
CA GLY A 367 0.68 -20.88 -5.55
C GLY A 367 0.41 -19.55 -4.88
N PHE A 368 1.10 -19.30 -3.78
CA PHE A 368 1.34 -17.94 -3.30
C PHE A 368 1.66 -17.04 -4.49
N GLY A 369 0.99 -15.90 -4.56
CA GLY A 369 0.95 -14.95 -5.65
C GLY A 369 2.26 -14.85 -6.41
N GLY A 370 2.18 -15.01 -7.72
CA GLY A 370 3.35 -15.10 -8.60
C GLY A 370 4.33 -13.99 -8.34
N LEU A 371 5.48 -14.36 -7.81
CA LEU A 371 6.65 -13.52 -7.68
C LEU A 371 7.03 -13.04 -9.08
N ARG A 372 6.83 -11.76 -9.35
CA ARG A 372 7.49 -11.12 -10.47
C ARG A 372 8.96 -11.02 -10.13
N THR A 373 9.77 -11.88 -10.71
CA THR A 373 11.22 -11.76 -10.64
C THR A 373 11.70 -10.97 -11.84
N ASN A 374 12.15 -9.77 -11.62
CA ASN A 374 13.23 -9.17 -12.38
C ASN A 374 14.44 -9.12 -11.46
N PRO A 375 15.50 -9.74 -11.73
CA PRO A 375 16.24 -10.27 -12.87
C PRO A 375 16.21 -11.81 -12.95
N PRO A 376 16.93 -12.46 -13.88
CA PRO A 376 16.71 -13.86 -14.24
C PRO A 376 16.89 -14.78 -13.03
N ALA A 377 15.80 -15.44 -12.61
CA ALA A 377 15.85 -16.47 -11.60
C ALA A 377 16.58 -17.69 -12.15
N THR A 378 17.81 -17.88 -11.72
CA THR A 378 18.44 -19.18 -11.78
C THR A 378 17.88 -20.06 -10.65
N GLY A 379 16.82 -20.80 -10.91
CA GLY A 379 16.27 -21.75 -9.94
C GLY A 379 14.81 -22.10 -10.19
N ARG A 380 14.52 -23.35 -10.16
CA ARG A 380 13.25 -24.09 -10.30
C ARG A 380 11.97 -23.25 -10.15
N GLY A 381 11.29 -23.01 -11.28
CA GLY A 381 9.98 -22.37 -11.33
C GLY A 381 9.90 -21.12 -12.20
N ALA A 382 10.81 -20.95 -13.18
CA ALA A 382 10.64 -19.90 -14.19
C ALA A 382 9.25 -20.03 -14.84
N PRO A 383 8.46 -18.93 -14.94
CA PRO A 383 7.20 -18.97 -15.67
C PRO A 383 7.51 -19.49 -17.07
N ARG A 384 6.73 -20.45 -17.53
CA ARG A 384 6.81 -20.93 -18.92
C ARG A 384 6.56 -19.72 -19.80
N GLN A 385 7.62 -19.23 -20.46
CA GLN A 385 7.49 -18.21 -21.50
C GLN A 385 6.52 -18.75 -22.54
N ARG A 386 5.35 -18.10 -22.63
CA ARG A 386 4.44 -18.37 -23.75
C ARG A 386 5.15 -17.85 -25.01
N PRO A 387 5.14 -18.61 -26.11
CA PRO A 387 5.73 -18.11 -27.35
C PRO A 387 4.92 -16.90 -27.83
N GLY A 388 5.48 -15.73 -27.71
CA GLY A 388 4.90 -14.46 -28.11
C GLY A 388 6.00 -13.48 -28.49
N THR A 389 5.66 -12.46 -29.25
CA THR A 389 6.56 -11.36 -29.56
C THR A 389 6.44 -10.31 -28.46
N VAL A 390 7.55 -9.93 -27.86
CA VAL A 390 7.65 -8.79 -26.95
C VAL A 390 8.25 -7.63 -27.73
N ILE A 391 7.57 -6.49 -27.70
CA ILE A 391 8.06 -5.23 -28.25
C ILE A 391 8.54 -4.40 -27.06
N ASP A 392 9.83 -4.15 -27.02
CA ASP A 392 10.50 -3.42 -25.94
C ASP A 392 10.26 -1.91 -26.08
N ILE A 393 9.03 -1.52 -25.77
CA ILE A 393 8.53 -0.15 -25.82
C ILE A 393 7.47 0.04 -24.74
N ASP A 394 7.32 1.25 -24.23
CA ASP A 394 6.32 1.55 -23.22
C ASP A 394 4.89 1.32 -23.73
N ALA A 395 4.18 0.43 -23.03
CA ALA A 395 2.83 0.06 -23.46
C ALA A 395 1.83 1.20 -23.25
N GLN A 396 1.90 1.90 -22.11
CA GLN A 396 0.96 2.99 -21.82
C GLN A 396 1.10 4.14 -22.81
N ALA A 397 2.34 4.57 -23.13
CA ALA A 397 2.59 5.60 -24.13
C ALA A 397 2.13 5.19 -25.54
N SER A 398 2.05 3.88 -25.80
CA SER A 398 1.69 3.31 -27.11
C SER A 398 0.18 3.19 -27.34
N ILE A 399 -0.64 3.13 -26.27
CA ILE A 399 -2.09 2.88 -26.40
C ILE A 399 -2.76 3.88 -27.33
N GLY A 400 -2.44 5.17 -27.19
CA GLY A 400 -3.02 6.24 -28.00
C GLY A 400 -2.69 6.10 -29.50
N VAL A 401 -1.45 5.68 -29.83
CA VAL A 401 -1.02 5.47 -31.23
C VAL A 401 -1.76 4.28 -31.84
N ILE A 402 -1.86 3.16 -31.10
CA ILE A 402 -2.62 1.96 -31.54
C ILE A 402 -4.10 2.31 -31.75
N THR A 403 -4.69 3.05 -30.81
CA THR A 403 -6.09 3.50 -30.91
C THR A 403 -6.31 4.39 -32.12
N GLY A 404 -5.41 5.34 -32.39
CA GLY A 404 -5.47 6.22 -33.56
C GLY A 404 -5.38 5.44 -34.87
N GLU A 405 -4.51 4.43 -34.98
CA GLU A 405 -4.44 3.58 -36.18
C GLU A 405 -5.69 2.68 -36.32
N ALA A 406 -6.20 2.12 -35.20
CA ALA A 406 -7.46 1.37 -35.24
C ALA A 406 -8.63 2.23 -35.79
N MET A 407 -8.75 3.48 -35.33
CA MET A 407 -9.77 4.42 -35.85
C MET A 407 -9.66 4.66 -37.35
N ARG A 408 -8.44 4.71 -37.91
CA ARG A 408 -8.20 4.90 -39.36
C ARG A 408 -8.54 3.66 -40.17
N LEU A 409 -8.38 2.48 -39.60
CA LEU A 409 -8.55 1.18 -40.28
C LEU A 409 -9.98 0.64 -40.19
N ILE A 410 -10.81 1.15 -39.30
CA ILE A 410 -12.17 0.66 -39.07
C ILE A 410 -13.02 0.84 -40.32
N THR A 411 -13.64 -0.26 -40.78
CA THR A 411 -14.63 -0.30 -41.87
C THR A 411 -16.02 -0.63 -41.28
N ASP A 412 -17.08 -0.51 -42.12
CA ASP A 412 -18.43 -0.88 -41.69
C ASP A 412 -18.58 -2.39 -41.43
N ALA A 413 -17.75 -3.22 -42.06
CA ALA A 413 -17.66 -4.66 -41.72
C ALA A 413 -17.06 -4.87 -40.32
N HIS A 414 -16.02 -4.11 -39.99
CA HIS A 414 -15.43 -4.14 -38.66
C HIS A 414 -16.44 -3.68 -37.59
N LYS A 415 -17.18 -2.60 -37.80
CA LYS A 415 -18.19 -2.10 -36.84
C LYS A 415 -19.22 -3.16 -36.49
N ARG A 416 -19.79 -3.86 -37.48
CA ARG A 416 -20.75 -4.94 -37.23
C ARG A 416 -20.13 -6.06 -36.34
N ARG A 417 -18.91 -6.50 -36.67
CA ARG A 417 -18.20 -7.53 -35.91
C ARG A 417 -17.87 -7.08 -34.49
N ILE A 418 -17.47 -5.81 -34.33
CA ILE A 418 -17.21 -5.20 -33.03
C ILE A 418 -18.46 -5.20 -32.15
N ASP A 419 -19.60 -4.79 -32.71
CA ASP A 419 -20.88 -4.76 -31.99
C ASP A 419 -21.31 -6.17 -31.54
N GLU A 420 -21.16 -7.16 -32.43
CA GLU A 420 -21.44 -8.57 -32.10
C GLU A 420 -20.52 -9.09 -30.98
N ARG A 421 -19.20 -8.80 -31.03
CA ARG A 421 -18.24 -9.15 -29.98
C ARG A 421 -18.61 -8.52 -28.65
N LYS A 422 -18.89 -7.20 -28.63
CA LYS A 422 -19.29 -6.47 -27.43
C LYS A 422 -20.50 -7.09 -26.75
N GLN A 423 -21.56 -7.37 -27.51
CA GLN A 423 -22.78 -7.99 -26.98
C GLN A 423 -22.50 -9.38 -26.41
N LYS A 424 -21.74 -10.19 -27.14
CA LYS A 424 -21.41 -11.57 -26.74
C LYS A 424 -20.56 -11.59 -25.45
N HIS A 425 -19.51 -10.74 -25.38
CA HIS A 425 -18.65 -10.65 -24.19
C HIS A 425 -19.39 -10.08 -22.99
N ALA A 426 -20.18 -9.00 -23.17
CA ALA A 426 -20.94 -8.41 -22.10
C ALA A 426 -21.94 -9.40 -21.46
N ALA A 427 -22.66 -10.18 -22.25
CA ALA A 427 -23.58 -11.19 -21.75
C ALA A 427 -22.87 -12.31 -20.97
N ALA A 428 -21.74 -12.79 -21.50
CA ALA A 428 -20.96 -13.84 -20.85
C ALA A 428 -20.32 -13.35 -19.53
N ASN A 429 -19.70 -12.16 -19.55
CA ASN A 429 -19.06 -11.59 -18.38
C ASN A 429 -20.06 -11.24 -17.27
N HIS A 430 -21.24 -10.71 -17.63
CA HIS A 430 -22.31 -10.49 -16.67
C HIS A 430 -22.79 -11.81 -16.03
N SER A 431 -22.96 -12.85 -16.83
CA SER A 431 -23.38 -14.17 -16.31
C SER A 431 -22.33 -14.76 -15.38
N ALA A 432 -21.05 -14.69 -15.74
CA ALA A 432 -19.95 -15.13 -14.89
C ALA A 432 -19.90 -14.34 -13.57
N TYR A 433 -20.01 -13.02 -13.65
CA TYR A 433 -20.05 -12.16 -12.46
C TYR A 433 -21.18 -12.54 -11.50
N ILE A 434 -22.39 -12.73 -11.99
CA ILE A 434 -23.54 -13.12 -11.15
C ILE A 434 -23.33 -14.49 -10.53
N ALA A 435 -22.72 -15.43 -11.25
CA ALA A 435 -22.41 -16.75 -10.70
C ALA A 435 -21.38 -16.65 -9.57
N ASP A 436 -20.26 -15.94 -9.81
CA ASP A 436 -19.20 -15.74 -8.83
C ASP A 436 -19.70 -15.00 -7.58
N LEU A 437 -20.55 -13.97 -7.77
CA LEU A 437 -21.15 -13.23 -6.65
C LEU A 437 -22.07 -14.10 -5.81
N LYS A 438 -22.90 -14.95 -6.43
CA LYS A 438 -23.78 -15.89 -5.71
C LYS A 438 -22.96 -16.88 -4.89
N GLU A 439 -21.93 -17.47 -5.50
CA GLU A 439 -21.02 -18.39 -4.82
C GLU A 439 -20.32 -17.71 -3.65
N ALA A 440 -19.78 -16.51 -3.87
CA ALA A 440 -19.13 -15.71 -2.84
C ALA A 440 -20.07 -15.41 -1.67
N ILE A 441 -21.33 -15.05 -1.94
CA ILE A 441 -22.32 -14.76 -0.89
C ILE A 441 -22.64 -16.02 -0.08
N GLU A 442 -22.85 -17.17 -0.74
CA GLU A 442 -23.14 -18.43 -0.03
C GLU A 442 -21.97 -18.88 0.84
N GLU A 443 -20.75 -18.77 0.36
CA GLU A 443 -19.55 -19.06 1.14
C GLU A 443 -19.44 -18.16 2.38
N LYS A 444 -19.70 -16.87 2.21
CA LYS A 444 -19.53 -15.85 3.25
C LYS A 444 -20.64 -15.83 4.31
N LYS A 445 -21.74 -16.52 4.08
CA LYS A 445 -22.78 -16.73 5.11
C LYS A 445 -22.29 -17.58 6.28
N LYS A 446 -21.26 -18.39 6.08
CA LYS A 446 -20.68 -19.20 7.16
C LYS A 446 -20.11 -18.30 8.25
N GLY A 447 -20.56 -18.52 9.48
CA GLY A 447 -20.11 -17.73 10.63
C GLY A 447 -20.61 -16.28 10.68
N TRP A 448 -21.49 -15.85 9.76
CA TRP A 448 -21.92 -14.45 9.62
C TRP A 448 -22.44 -13.81 10.91
N ASN A 449 -23.26 -14.56 11.69
CA ASN A 449 -23.85 -14.06 12.93
C ASN A 449 -23.12 -14.55 14.19
N LEU A 450 -21.95 -15.18 14.04
CA LEU A 450 -21.15 -15.61 15.18
C LEU A 450 -20.26 -14.47 15.68
N SER A 451 -19.99 -14.47 16.98
CA SER A 451 -18.94 -13.65 17.59
C SER A 451 -17.67 -14.50 17.75
N PRO A 452 -16.48 -13.95 17.45
CA PRO A 452 -16.23 -12.60 16.91
C PRO A 452 -16.68 -12.44 15.44
N VAL A 453 -16.54 -11.22 14.93
CA VAL A 453 -17.04 -10.81 13.60
C VAL A 453 -16.36 -11.60 12.47
N SER A 454 -17.10 -12.02 11.44
CA SER A 454 -16.49 -12.60 10.25
C SER A 454 -15.79 -11.53 9.41
N THR A 455 -14.62 -11.84 8.84
CA THR A 455 -13.86 -10.91 7.99
C THR A 455 -14.69 -10.40 6.81
N ALA A 456 -15.47 -11.28 6.17
CA ALA A 456 -16.33 -10.91 5.05
C ALA A 456 -17.37 -9.86 5.43
N ARG A 457 -17.85 -9.86 6.67
CA ARG A 457 -18.86 -8.92 7.17
C ARG A 457 -18.33 -7.49 7.25
N ILE A 458 -17.05 -7.29 7.56
CA ILE A 458 -16.41 -5.97 7.52
C ILE A 458 -16.60 -5.36 6.12
N TYR A 459 -16.24 -6.09 5.08
CA TYR A 459 -16.34 -5.60 3.70
C TYR A 459 -17.78 -5.41 3.25
N ALA A 460 -18.66 -6.34 3.60
CA ALA A 460 -20.07 -6.29 3.19
C ALA A 460 -20.86 -5.16 3.85
N GLU A 461 -20.58 -4.83 5.12
CA GLU A 461 -21.25 -3.76 5.83
C GLU A 461 -20.64 -2.38 5.58
N LEU A 462 -19.36 -2.30 5.22
CA LEU A 462 -18.72 -1.05 4.81
C LEU A 462 -19.17 -0.62 3.40
N TRP A 463 -19.35 -1.56 2.47
CA TRP A 463 -19.67 -1.26 1.08
C TRP A 463 -20.88 -0.34 0.89
N PRO A 464 -22.05 -0.60 1.47
CA PRO A 464 -23.22 0.29 1.33
C PRO A 464 -22.99 1.71 1.84
N LEU A 465 -22.02 1.92 2.74
CA LEU A 465 -21.73 3.23 3.31
C LEU A 465 -20.84 4.09 2.41
N ILE A 466 -20.08 3.46 1.50
CA ILE A 466 -19.10 4.15 0.65
C ILE A 466 -19.37 4.03 -0.86
N MET A 467 -20.22 3.09 -1.31
CA MET A 467 -20.39 2.76 -2.73
C MET A 467 -20.81 3.95 -3.62
N ASN A 468 -21.57 4.89 -3.05
CA ASN A 468 -22.03 6.08 -3.75
C ASN A 468 -21.13 7.31 -3.56
N GLU A 469 -20.05 7.17 -2.79
CA GLU A 469 -19.09 8.24 -2.51
C GLU A 469 -17.91 8.17 -3.48
N ASP A 470 -17.02 9.15 -3.42
CA ASP A 470 -15.68 8.98 -3.95
C ASP A 470 -14.83 8.25 -2.90
N TRP A 471 -14.29 7.09 -3.25
CA TRP A 471 -13.58 6.24 -2.30
C TRP A 471 -12.36 5.56 -2.92
N CYS A 472 -11.42 5.20 -2.04
CA CYS A 472 -10.19 4.51 -2.38
C CYS A 472 -9.90 3.45 -1.31
N LEU A 473 -9.72 2.19 -1.71
CA LEU A 473 -9.13 1.15 -0.86
C LEU A 473 -7.61 1.21 -1.01
N ALA A 474 -6.96 1.89 -0.09
CA ALA A 474 -5.51 2.08 -0.13
C ALA A 474 -4.76 0.80 0.25
N SER A 475 -5.28 0.05 1.23
CA SER A 475 -4.75 -1.25 1.62
C SER A 475 -5.90 -2.18 2.03
N PRO A 476 -6.03 -3.37 1.41
CA PRO A 476 -6.86 -4.43 1.93
C PRO A 476 -6.09 -5.18 3.01
N SER A 477 -6.78 -5.79 3.96
CA SER A 477 -6.15 -6.76 4.84
C SER A 477 -5.55 -7.89 3.99
N ASN A 478 -4.22 -8.04 4.09
CA ASN A 478 -3.55 -9.12 3.39
C ASN A 478 -4.04 -10.46 3.92
N PHE A 479 -4.19 -11.42 3.02
CA PHE A 479 -4.67 -12.76 3.34
C PHE A 479 -6.12 -12.82 3.86
N SER A 480 -6.90 -11.75 3.70
CA SER A 480 -8.32 -11.72 4.09
C SER A 480 -9.26 -12.45 3.11
N GLY A 481 -8.74 -13.19 2.15
CA GLY A 481 -9.55 -13.95 1.20
C GLY A 481 -10.08 -13.16 0.00
N GLY A 482 -9.58 -11.95 -0.24
CA GLY A 482 -9.94 -11.16 -1.41
C GLY A 482 -11.40 -10.65 -1.42
N HIS A 483 -12.00 -10.52 -0.24
CA HIS A 483 -13.41 -10.10 -0.09
C HIS A 483 -13.75 -8.81 -0.81
N HIS A 484 -12.86 -7.83 -0.82
CA HIS A 484 -13.06 -6.57 -1.55
C HIS A 484 -13.29 -6.78 -3.05
N ARG A 485 -12.59 -7.74 -3.69
CA ARG A 485 -12.73 -8.01 -5.12
C ARG A 485 -14.08 -8.65 -5.47
N GLN A 486 -14.65 -9.40 -4.53
CA GLN A 486 -15.91 -10.12 -4.71
C GLN A 486 -17.12 -9.25 -4.34
N LEU A 487 -16.99 -8.38 -3.32
CA LEU A 487 -18.09 -7.65 -2.72
C LEU A 487 -18.17 -6.17 -3.12
N TRP A 488 -17.04 -5.57 -3.57
CA TRP A 488 -16.97 -4.17 -3.98
C TRP A 488 -16.80 -4.04 -5.50
N GLU A 489 -17.09 -2.86 -6.03
CA GLU A 489 -16.98 -2.56 -7.44
C GLU A 489 -15.82 -1.59 -7.70
N HIS A 490 -14.65 -2.13 -8.04
CA HIS A 490 -13.47 -1.35 -8.39
C HIS A 490 -13.56 -0.86 -9.84
N ASN A 491 -14.22 0.28 -10.05
CA ASN A 491 -14.48 0.84 -11.37
C ASN A 491 -13.73 2.14 -11.67
N LYS A 492 -13.15 2.79 -10.67
CA LYS A 492 -12.36 4.01 -10.82
C LYS A 492 -10.86 3.70 -10.67
N PRO A 493 -9.95 4.39 -11.41
CA PRO A 493 -8.52 4.09 -11.41
C PRO A 493 -7.88 3.99 -10.02
N TYR A 494 -8.27 4.84 -9.10
CA TYR A 494 -7.76 4.90 -7.73
C TYR A 494 -8.59 4.10 -6.71
N SER A 495 -9.68 3.45 -7.11
CA SER A 495 -10.55 2.72 -6.15
C SER A 495 -9.86 1.54 -5.47
N TYR A 496 -8.76 1.06 -6.03
CA TYR A 496 -7.88 0.07 -5.43
C TYR A 496 -6.42 0.36 -5.78
N LEU A 497 -5.58 0.58 -4.77
CA LEU A 497 -4.16 0.90 -4.95
C LEU A 497 -3.23 -0.34 -4.90
N GLY A 498 -3.80 -1.52 -4.78
CA GLY A 498 -3.04 -2.74 -4.61
C GLY A 498 -2.71 -3.02 -3.13
N GLY A 499 -2.07 -4.16 -2.91
CA GLY A 499 -1.53 -4.53 -1.59
C GLY A 499 -0.08 -4.11 -1.45
N GLN A 500 0.53 -4.55 -0.34
CA GLN A 500 1.98 -4.47 -0.18
C GLN A 500 2.64 -5.27 -1.30
N GLY A 501 3.55 -4.68 -2.02
CA GLY A 501 4.49 -5.41 -2.85
C GLY A 501 5.34 -6.35 -1.97
N ALA A 502 6.01 -7.31 -2.55
CA ALA A 502 7.01 -8.15 -1.86
C ALA A 502 6.49 -8.95 -0.63
N ALA A 503 5.21 -8.92 -0.32
CA ALA A 503 4.58 -9.57 0.85
C ALA A 503 5.23 -9.22 2.21
N GLY A 504 5.89 -8.06 2.32
CA GLY A 504 6.44 -7.55 3.58
C GLY A 504 5.38 -6.91 4.46
N MET A 505 5.58 -6.92 5.77
CA MET A 505 4.66 -6.33 6.74
C MET A 505 5.02 -4.85 7.01
N GLY A 506 4.10 -4.07 7.59
CA GLY A 506 4.28 -2.66 7.93
C GLY A 506 3.61 -1.67 6.96
N TYR A 507 3.31 -2.08 5.75
CA TYR A 507 2.87 -1.24 4.63
C TYR A 507 1.52 -0.52 4.82
N GLY A 508 0.52 -1.22 5.38
CA GLY A 508 -0.90 -0.86 5.18
C GLY A 508 -1.26 0.55 5.63
N ALA A 509 -0.95 0.89 6.87
CA ALA A 509 -1.32 2.17 7.46
C ALA A 509 -0.49 3.34 6.88
N GLY A 510 0.81 3.13 6.61
CA GLY A 510 1.68 4.12 5.97
C GLY A 510 1.20 4.48 4.57
N ALA A 511 0.93 3.47 3.74
CA ALA A 511 0.39 3.67 2.39
C ALA A 511 -0.99 4.35 2.40
N CYS A 512 -1.84 4.00 3.38
CA CYS A 512 -3.12 4.68 3.55
C CYS A 512 -2.94 6.17 3.89
N GLY A 513 -1.99 6.49 4.78
CA GLY A 513 -1.62 7.89 5.08
C GLY A 513 -1.18 8.66 3.84
N GLY A 514 -0.36 8.05 2.99
CA GLY A 514 0.05 8.64 1.70
C GLY A 514 -1.11 8.83 0.71
N ALA A 515 -2.00 7.85 0.62
CA ALA A 515 -3.21 7.95 -0.20
C ALA A 515 -4.18 9.01 0.33
N ALA A 516 -4.30 9.16 1.66
CA ALA A 516 -5.10 10.22 2.29
C ALA A 516 -4.49 11.60 2.04
N LEU A 517 -3.17 11.70 2.01
CA LEU A 517 -2.46 12.93 1.63
C LEU A 517 -2.76 13.30 0.16
N ALA A 518 -2.72 12.33 -0.75
CA ALA A 518 -3.11 12.49 -2.15
C ALA A 518 -4.58 12.91 -2.31
N ALA A 519 -5.44 12.46 -1.41
CA ALA A 519 -6.87 12.81 -1.40
C ALA A 519 -7.19 14.15 -0.73
N ARG A 520 -6.20 14.83 -0.13
CA ARG A 520 -6.41 16.10 0.56
C ARG A 520 -7.08 17.13 -0.35
N GLY A 521 -8.14 17.78 0.14
CA GLY A 521 -8.93 18.73 -0.65
C GLY A 521 -9.87 18.10 -1.68
N ARG A 522 -9.99 16.77 -1.68
CA ARG A 522 -10.99 16.00 -2.43
C ARG A 522 -11.95 15.34 -1.45
N ASP A 523 -13.22 15.18 -1.82
CA ASP A 523 -14.22 14.49 -0.99
C ASP A 523 -14.06 12.96 -1.07
N ARG A 524 -12.81 12.47 -0.97
CA ARG A 524 -12.48 11.05 -1.13
C ARG A 524 -12.27 10.35 0.19
N ILE A 525 -13.06 9.30 0.44
CA ILE A 525 -12.91 8.41 1.59
C ILE A 525 -11.77 7.42 1.32
N VAL A 526 -10.70 7.50 2.10
CA VAL A 526 -9.56 6.58 1.99
C VAL A 526 -9.68 5.50 3.06
N VAL A 527 -9.73 4.24 2.63
CA VAL A 527 -9.95 3.09 3.50
C VAL A 527 -8.70 2.23 3.59
N ASN A 528 -8.36 1.84 4.81
CA ASN A 528 -7.38 0.82 5.15
C ASN A 528 -8.07 -0.29 5.95
N VAL A 529 -8.04 -1.52 5.45
CA VAL A 529 -8.38 -2.69 6.27
C VAL A 529 -7.07 -3.30 6.74
N GLN A 530 -6.77 -3.15 8.03
CA GLN A 530 -5.44 -3.35 8.62
C GLN A 530 -5.38 -4.62 9.45
N THR A 531 -4.40 -5.49 9.21
CA THR A 531 -4.17 -6.64 10.09
C THR A 531 -3.50 -6.21 11.40
N ASP A 532 -3.84 -6.91 12.48
CA ASP A 532 -3.34 -6.66 13.83
C ASP A 532 -1.81 -6.77 13.93
N GLY A 533 -1.23 -7.83 13.39
CA GLY A 533 0.22 -7.99 13.37
C GLY A 533 0.94 -6.89 12.59
N ASP A 534 0.42 -6.52 11.43
CA ASP A 534 0.99 -5.52 10.52
C ASP A 534 1.04 -4.10 11.15
N MET A 535 0.00 -3.72 11.91
CA MET A 535 -0.05 -2.43 12.61
C MET A 535 1.09 -2.25 13.61
N ASN A 536 1.59 -3.34 14.19
CA ASN A 536 2.63 -3.26 15.22
C ASN A 536 4.04 -2.95 14.68
N TYR A 537 4.24 -2.93 13.36
CA TYR A 537 5.53 -2.55 12.77
C TYR A 537 5.77 -1.04 12.87
N THR A 538 4.77 -0.24 12.50
CA THR A 538 4.91 1.23 12.43
C THR A 538 3.68 1.95 13.00
N PRO A 539 3.30 1.69 14.27
CA PRO A 539 2.08 2.28 14.85
C PRO A 539 2.15 3.81 14.97
N GLY A 540 3.34 4.40 14.89
CA GLY A 540 3.55 5.84 14.89
C GLY A 540 2.86 6.57 13.72
N VAL A 541 2.46 5.87 12.67
CA VAL A 541 1.66 6.43 11.58
C VAL A 541 0.32 7.01 12.06
N LEU A 542 -0.23 6.47 13.14
CA LEU A 542 -1.47 6.98 13.73
C LEU A 542 -1.29 8.41 14.26
N TRP A 543 -0.14 8.71 14.86
CA TRP A 543 0.21 10.08 15.26
C TRP A 543 0.39 10.98 14.03
N THR A 544 1.09 10.51 13.00
CA THR A 544 1.26 11.26 11.75
C THR A 544 -0.08 11.62 11.13
N ALA A 545 -1.01 10.65 11.07
CA ALA A 545 -2.36 10.88 10.55
C ALA A 545 -3.14 11.90 11.38
N ALA A 546 -3.09 11.80 12.70
CA ALA A 546 -3.76 12.74 13.60
C ALA A 546 -3.16 14.15 13.49
N HIS A 547 -1.81 14.25 13.51
CA HIS A 547 -1.08 15.53 13.45
C HIS A 547 -1.35 16.29 12.15
N HIS A 548 -1.27 15.60 11.02
CA HIS A 548 -1.45 16.19 9.69
C HIS A 548 -2.90 16.16 9.21
N LYS A 549 -3.84 15.72 10.05
CA LYS A 549 -5.27 15.62 9.73
C LYS A 549 -5.53 14.88 8.41
N LEU A 550 -4.97 13.69 8.30
CA LEU A 550 -5.14 12.83 7.13
C LEU A 550 -6.42 12.00 7.28
N PRO A 551 -7.47 12.27 6.49
CA PRO A 551 -8.77 11.63 6.68
C PRO A 551 -8.76 10.20 6.18
N MET A 552 -8.22 9.27 6.98
CA MET A 552 -8.16 7.85 6.69
C MET A 552 -9.04 7.04 7.65
N LEU A 553 -9.84 6.13 7.10
CA LEU A 553 -10.59 5.14 7.86
C LEU A 553 -9.77 3.87 7.99
N THR A 554 -9.30 3.57 9.18
CA THR A 554 -8.62 2.31 9.49
C THR A 554 -9.57 1.35 10.18
N VAL A 555 -9.89 0.23 9.54
CA VAL A 555 -10.67 -0.86 10.12
C VAL A 555 -9.73 -2.02 10.41
N MET A 556 -9.50 -2.29 11.69
CA MET A 556 -8.63 -3.39 12.10
C MET A 556 -9.30 -4.73 11.82
N HIS A 557 -8.58 -5.61 11.18
CA HIS A 557 -8.84 -7.05 11.07
C HIS A 557 -8.03 -7.75 12.16
N ASN A 558 -8.57 -7.71 13.39
CA ASN A 558 -7.89 -8.17 14.59
C ASN A 558 -8.25 -9.63 14.91
N ASN A 559 -7.48 -10.56 14.36
CA ASN A 559 -7.66 -11.99 14.65
C ASN A 559 -6.75 -12.47 15.80
N ARG A 560 -6.04 -11.57 16.47
CA ARG A 560 -5.18 -11.80 17.64
C ARG A 560 -4.06 -12.82 17.37
N ALA A 561 -3.56 -12.86 16.11
CA ALA A 561 -2.51 -13.82 15.73
C ALA A 561 -1.78 -13.41 14.43
N TRP A 562 -0.54 -13.87 14.30
CA TRP A 562 0.12 -14.10 13.02
C TRP A 562 -0.52 -15.34 12.38
N HIS A 563 -1.75 -15.17 11.89
CA HIS A 563 -2.63 -16.31 11.61
C HIS A 563 -2.16 -17.15 10.42
N GLN A 564 -1.48 -16.55 9.46
CA GLN A 564 -0.89 -17.29 8.34
C GLN A 564 0.22 -18.23 8.83
N GLU A 565 1.10 -17.75 9.70
CA GLU A 565 2.19 -18.53 10.29
C GLU A 565 1.63 -19.65 11.16
N LEU A 566 0.58 -19.38 11.91
CA LEU A 566 -0.14 -20.40 12.67
C LEU A 566 -0.66 -21.51 11.75
N MET A 567 -1.29 -21.16 10.63
CA MET A 567 -1.77 -22.14 9.66
C MET A 567 -0.64 -22.96 9.03
N PHE A 568 0.50 -22.33 8.71
CA PHE A 568 1.67 -23.05 8.19
C PHE A 568 2.25 -24.04 9.19
N ILE A 569 2.32 -23.67 10.47
CA ILE A 569 2.77 -24.58 11.53
C ILE A 569 1.79 -25.75 11.67
N GLN A 570 0.49 -25.50 11.64
CA GLN A 570 -0.53 -26.55 11.68
C GLN A 570 -0.42 -27.49 10.49
N TYR A 571 -0.29 -26.91 9.27
CA TYR A 571 -0.12 -27.71 8.06
C TYR A 571 1.13 -28.60 8.13
N LEU A 572 2.28 -28.02 8.51
CA LEU A 572 3.55 -28.77 8.61
C LEU A 572 3.51 -29.82 9.71
N ALA A 573 2.86 -29.54 10.85
CA ALA A 573 2.64 -30.51 11.90
C ALA A 573 1.81 -31.69 11.40
N GLY A 574 0.74 -31.43 10.65
CA GLY A 574 -0.09 -32.45 10.01
C GLY A 574 0.70 -33.33 9.03
N VAL A 575 1.50 -32.72 8.15
CA VAL A 575 2.38 -33.44 7.21
C VAL A 575 3.38 -34.34 7.94
N ARG A 576 3.82 -33.94 9.13
CA ARG A 576 4.77 -34.69 9.98
C ARG A 576 4.10 -35.66 10.96
N GLY A 577 2.78 -35.79 10.92
CA GLY A 577 2.04 -36.65 11.86
C GLY A 577 2.13 -36.19 13.32
N ARG A 578 2.31 -34.89 13.57
CA ARG A 578 2.39 -34.27 14.90
C ARG A 578 1.08 -33.59 15.26
N GLY A 579 0.85 -33.37 16.58
CA GLY A 579 -0.29 -32.58 17.06
C GLY A 579 -0.19 -31.11 16.67
N THR A 580 -1.35 -30.46 16.47
CA THR A 580 -1.47 -29.04 16.11
C THR A 580 -1.79 -28.14 17.31
N ASP A 581 -1.98 -28.73 18.50
CA ASP A 581 -2.38 -28.07 19.75
C ASP A 581 -1.39 -26.99 20.22
N ARG A 582 -0.13 -27.08 19.79
CA ARG A 582 0.94 -26.15 20.16
C ARG A 582 1.27 -25.13 19.07
N ALA A 583 0.54 -25.09 17.97
CA ALA A 583 0.81 -24.17 16.87
C ALA A 583 0.64 -22.68 17.26
N HIS A 584 -0.07 -22.40 18.37
CA HIS A 584 -0.25 -21.05 18.90
C HIS A 584 1.03 -20.45 19.52
N ILE A 585 2.03 -21.28 19.85
CA ILE A 585 3.29 -20.81 20.46
C ILE A 585 4.06 -19.97 19.44
N GLY A 586 4.29 -18.69 19.77
CA GLY A 586 5.01 -17.75 18.91
C GLY A 586 4.20 -17.17 17.75
N THR A 587 2.92 -17.54 17.62
CA THR A 587 2.07 -17.06 16.51
C THR A 587 0.82 -16.33 16.96
N THR A 588 0.54 -16.23 18.27
CA THR A 588 -0.63 -15.52 18.79
C THR A 588 -0.24 -14.23 19.49
N LEU A 589 -1.06 -13.19 19.31
CA LEU A 589 -0.96 -11.88 19.95
C LEU A 589 -1.97 -11.81 21.11
N ARG A 590 -1.72 -12.64 22.14
CA ARG A 590 -2.60 -12.83 23.31
C ARG A 590 -1.78 -12.78 24.58
N ASP A 591 -2.44 -12.50 25.68
CA ASP A 591 -1.88 -12.51 27.03
C ASP A 591 -0.65 -11.60 27.21
N PRO A 592 -0.82 -10.25 27.03
CA PRO A 592 -2.09 -9.53 26.95
C PRO A 592 -2.59 -9.35 25.50
N PHE A 593 -3.89 -9.09 25.33
CA PHE A 593 -4.45 -8.58 24.08
C PHE A 593 -4.04 -7.13 23.88
N ILE A 594 -3.79 -6.77 22.61
CA ILE A 594 -3.58 -5.37 22.22
C ILE A 594 -4.95 -4.74 21.95
N ASP A 595 -5.19 -3.60 22.57
CA ASP A 595 -6.37 -2.75 22.33
C ASP A 595 -5.98 -1.66 21.33
N TYR A 596 -6.32 -1.87 20.06
CA TYR A 596 -5.93 -0.95 18.98
C TYR A 596 -6.73 0.35 19.02
N ALA A 597 -7.94 0.35 19.56
CA ALA A 597 -8.70 1.57 19.78
C ALA A 597 -7.98 2.49 20.76
N LYS A 598 -7.52 1.97 21.90
CA LYS A 598 -6.69 2.74 22.85
C LYS A 598 -5.33 3.12 22.29
N MET A 599 -4.74 2.27 21.44
CA MET A 599 -3.51 2.63 20.75
C MET A 599 -3.73 3.87 19.86
N ALA A 600 -4.82 3.91 19.07
CA ALA A 600 -5.17 5.07 18.27
C ALA A 600 -5.36 6.33 19.13
N GLU A 601 -6.11 6.20 20.23
CA GLU A 601 -6.32 7.28 21.19
C GLU A 601 -5.01 7.82 21.78
N ALA A 602 -4.06 6.92 22.12
CA ALA A 602 -2.75 7.31 22.65
C ALA A 602 -1.92 8.10 21.64
N TYR A 603 -2.13 7.90 20.35
CA TYR A 603 -1.51 8.67 19.27
C TYR A 603 -2.35 9.89 18.83
N GLY A 604 -3.46 10.20 19.49
CA GLY A 604 -4.30 11.36 19.20
C GLY A 604 -5.32 11.15 18.08
N MET A 605 -5.50 9.93 17.61
CA MET A 605 -6.49 9.54 16.61
C MET A 605 -7.73 8.96 17.29
N ALA A 606 -8.92 9.29 16.83
CA ALA A 606 -10.13 8.71 17.39
C ALA A 606 -10.18 7.19 17.15
N GLY A 607 -10.48 6.43 18.22
CA GLY A 607 -10.54 4.97 18.22
C GLY A 607 -11.84 4.43 18.78
N GLU A 608 -12.37 3.36 18.20
CA GLU A 608 -13.56 2.65 18.67
C GLU A 608 -13.33 1.14 18.67
N GLY A 609 -13.68 0.46 19.75
CA GLY A 609 -13.54 -0.99 19.87
C GLY A 609 -13.02 -1.42 21.25
N PRO A 610 -12.65 -2.68 21.43
CA PRO A 610 -12.74 -3.77 20.44
C PRO A 610 -14.19 -4.22 20.20
N ILE A 611 -14.56 -4.41 18.92
CA ILE A 611 -15.89 -4.86 18.50
C ILE A 611 -15.84 -6.37 18.24
N GLU A 612 -16.50 -7.15 19.09
CA GLU A 612 -16.62 -8.62 18.95
C GLU A 612 -18.05 -9.04 18.54
N ASP A 613 -19.06 -8.26 18.96
CA ASP A 613 -20.45 -8.50 18.58
C ASP A 613 -20.73 -7.94 17.19
N PRO A 614 -21.06 -8.80 16.21
CA PRO A 614 -21.37 -8.35 14.85
C PRO A 614 -22.56 -7.38 14.77
N ALA A 615 -23.46 -7.34 15.75
CA ALA A 615 -24.58 -6.40 15.77
C ALA A 615 -24.13 -4.93 15.95
N LEU A 616 -22.95 -4.69 16.50
CA LEU A 616 -22.39 -3.36 16.73
C LEU A 616 -21.60 -2.81 15.53
N LEU A 617 -21.21 -3.67 14.60
CA LEU A 617 -20.27 -3.33 13.53
C LEU A 617 -20.79 -2.21 12.61
N SER A 618 -22.01 -2.34 12.10
CA SER A 618 -22.57 -1.37 11.13
C SER A 618 -22.61 0.05 11.67
N ALA A 619 -23.00 0.21 12.95
CA ALA A 619 -23.06 1.52 13.59
C ALA A 619 -21.65 2.14 13.77
N ALA A 620 -20.64 1.32 14.10
CA ALA A 620 -19.25 1.77 14.22
C ALA A 620 -18.67 2.18 12.86
N LEU A 621 -18.87 1.36 11.82
CA LEU A 621 -18.44 1.69 10.46
C LEU A 621 -19.06 3.01 9.98
N LYS A 622 -20.33 3.24 10.27
CA LYS A 622 -21.01 4.49 9.92
C LYS A 622 -20.34 5.69 10.58
N ARG A 623 -20.06 5.62 11.90
CA ARG A 623 -19.36 6.71 12.62
C ARG A 623 -17.97 6.97 12.04
N GLY A 624 -17.23 5.92 11.73
CA GLY A 624 -15.91 6.06 11.11
C GLY A 624 -15.97 6.73 9.74
N VAL A 625 -16.93 6.37 8.88
CA VAL A 625 -17.14 7.02 7.59
C VAL A 625 -17.54 8.49 7.77
N GLU A 626 -18.42 8.80 8.72
CA GLU A 626 -18.83 10.17 9.03
C GLU A 626 -17.65 11.02 9.52
N SER A 627 -16.80 10.49 10.40
CA SER A 627 -15.60 11.17 10.90
C SER A 627 -14.62 11.50 9.77
N VAL A 628 -14.35 10.55 8.87
CA VAL A 628 -13.44 10.76 7.73
C VAL A 628 -14.02 11.80 6.76
N LYS A 629 -15.32 11.82 6.53
CA LYS A 629 -15.99 12.86 5.73
C LYS A 629 -15.91 14.25 6.37
N GLU A 630 -15.74 14.33 7.68
CA GLU A 630 -15.47 15.58 8.41
C GLU A 630 -13.98 15.98 8.39
N GLY A 631 -13.11 15.19 7.75
CA GLY A 631 -11.68 15.46 7.61
C GLY A 631 -10.81 14.92 8.74
N GLU A 632 -11.35 14.05 9.63
CA GLU A 632 -10.62 13.50 10.77
C GLU A 632 -10.33 12.01 10.57
N PRO A 633 -9.11 11.53 10.90
CA PRO A 633 -8.80 10.11 10.83
C PRO A 633 -9.54 9.32 11.91
N TYR A 634 -9.90 8.07 11.61
CA TYR A 634 -10.67 7.22 12.53
C TYR A 634 -10.23 5.77 12.47
N MET A 635 -10.13 5.13 13.63
CA MET A 635 -9.84 3.70 13.75
C MET A 635 -10.99 2.93 14.39
N ILE A 636 -11.28 1.76 13.83
CA ILE A 636 -12.25 0.80 14.39
C ILE A 636 -11.52 -0.52 14.64
N ASP A 637 -11.40 -0.93 15.90
CA ASP A 637 -10.81 -2.23 16.25
C ASP A 637 -11.90 -3.32 16.19
N VAL A 638 -11.86 -4.14 15.13
CA VAL A 638 -12.80 -5.24 14.93
C VAL A 638 -12.11 -6.57 15.21
N VAL A 639 -12.53 -7.24 16.26
CA VAL A 639 -12.05 -8.59 16.56
C VAL A 639 -12.72 -9.58 15.62
N THR A 640 -11.91 -10.34 14.90
CA THR A 640 -12.40 -11.22 13.84
C THR A 640 -12.24 -12.69 14.16
N GLN A 641 -13.07 -13.49 13.52
CA GLN A 641 -12.93 -14.94 13.52
C GLN A 641 -11.56 -15.34 12.96
N PRO A 642 -11.01 -16.46 13.41
CA PRO A 642 -9.86 -17.07 12.75
C PRO A 642 -10.19 -17.34 11.27
N ARG A 643 -9.17 -17.28 10.46
CA ARG A 643 -9.28 -17.49 9.01
C ARG A 643 -9.62 -18.94 8.67
#